data_1608acfe0476376f973de1c3ba412a60
#
_entry.id   1608acfe0476376f973de1c3ba412a60
#
_cell.length_a   1.000
_cell.length_b   1.000
_cell.length_c   1.000
_cell.angle_alpha   90.00
_cell.angle_beta   90.00
_cell.angle_gamma   90.00
#
_symmetry.space_group_name_H-M   'P 1'
#
loop_
_entity.id
_entity.type
_entity.pdbx_description
1 polymer ?
#
loop_
_entity_poly.entity_id
_entity_poly.type
_entity_poly.pdbx_seq_one_letter_code
_entity_poly.pdbx_strand_id
1 'polypeptide(L)'
;MSNNERLTLICIHFYLSIISGNREKIKDESHLTDTENFKEELDKIQKEHKVKIRTKISQFKNIESLKTPAILFDQHDLPFILAKTNKDKCLIQRPNKETPEVISSHELNSAWNKKSLVIQQAQSRFDITWFIPEFLQHKRVLSEILLFSFVLQILALISPLFFQVVMDKVLVHQAWSTLDVLVFGLVITGVIEVVLRGLREYQYAHTANRIDIQLGLKLVQHLFGLPLMFFKSRQVGAIVTRVRELDTIREFLTGSMFTLTVELLIMFVFLYVMSLLSAPLTGLFIATVPCYVLLAWWLTPRMQAAIEKQFSHAAANTSFLTETVAGSETLKSLAVEPRFIRRWDEQTEKMVTTGYDVQQLNNRSNHLVQLLQKITSVAILWLGATEVLSLEMTIGQLIAFNMMTNHIAQPLARMVEVWGQFIQTRVAIEKLGDMLNLPVEQHTGSDNVTISGAISFKNILFRYQPDIPPTINDLSLDIRAGETLGVVGTSGSGKSTLARLLLRLYSPEQGSITIDGIPLNHINVQQLRQRVGVVLQENFLFHKSVSENIAQSKPEASLEEIIEAAKLSGAHDFILKLPMGYDTVLAEGGQSLSGGQRQRLAIARTLLSDPKVLILDEATSALDDESQAVIQANMASIARGRTVITIAHRLSTVRDCDRIIVLHQGTIVEQGSHQQLLAYGKQYKQLWQLQQELKQEEASA
;
A
#
# COMPACT_ATOMS: atom_id res chain seq x y z
N MET A 1 -38.10 15.09 11.73
CA MET A 1 -37.03 15.97 11.13
C MET A 1 -37.55 17.37 10.91
N SER A 2 -36.74 18.39 11.25
CA SER A 2 -37.04 19.78 10.89
C SER A 2 -36.81 20.02 9.39
N ASN A 3 -37.42 21.06 8.82
CA ASN A 3 -37.24 21.39 7.40
C ASN A 3 -35.76 21.67 7.05
N ASN A 4 -35.02 22.30 7.97
CA ASN A 4 -33.58 22.58 7.80
C ASN A 4 -32.71 21.29 7.81
N GLU A 5 -33.06 20.30 8.63
CA GLU A 5 -32.38 19.02 8.67
C GLU A 5 -32.57 18.24 7.37
N ARG A 6 -33.78 18.25 6.80
CA ARG A 6 -34.12 17.64 5.53
C ARG A 6 -33.33 18.29 4.38
N LEU A 7 -33.31 19.62 4.31
CA LEU A 7 -32.53 20.36 3.33
C LEU A 7 -31.02 20.11 3.44
N THR A 8 -30.53 19.90 4.66
CA THR A 8 -29.12 19.57 4.90
C THR A 8 -28.77 18.20 4.35
N LEU A 9 -29.63 17.18 4.50
CA LEU A 9 -29.42 15.86 3.90
C LEU A 9 -29.43 15.92 2.37
N ILE A 10 -30.34 16.67 1.77
CA ILE A 10 -30.37 16.88 0.31
C ILE A 10 -29.06 17.50 -0.16
N CYS A 11 -28.55 18.53 0.52
CA CYS A 11 -27.26 19.14 0.20
C CYS A 11 -26.09 18.15 0.35
N ILE A 12 -26.11 17.29 1.36
CA ILE A 12 -25.08 16.26 1.56
C ILE A 12 -25.10 15.24 0.41
N HIS A 13 -26.25 14.73 0.02
CA HIS A 13 -26.39 13.80 -1.11
C HIS A 13 -25.92 14.45 -2.41
N PHE A 14 -26.36 15.67 -2.68
CA PHE A 14 -25.96 16.39 -3.87
C PHE A 14 -24.44 16.68 -3.89
N TYR A 15 -23.85 17.06 -2.76
CA TYR A 15 -22.40 17.24 -2.61
C TYR A 15 -21.64 15.94 -2.89
N LEU A 16 -22.10 14.82 -2.33
CA LEU A 16 -21.49 13.50 -2.54
C LEU A 16 -21.60 13.05 -3.99
N SER A 17 -22.71 13.36 -4.67
CA SER A 17 -22.90 13.07 -6.09
C SER A 17 -21.97 13.89 -6.99
N ILE A 18 -21.71 15.15 -6.66
CA ILE A 18 -20.74 16.01 -7.38
C ILE A 18 -19.33 15.41 -7.27
N ILE A 19 -18.95 14.96 -6.08
CA ILE A 19 -17.60 14.39 -5.83
C ILE A 19 -17.45 12.99 -6.43
N SER A 20 -18.48 12.15 -6.35
CA SER A 20 -18.44 10.77 -6.87
C SER A 20 -18.61 10.69 -8.40
N GLY A 21 -19.02 11.78 -9.05
CA GLY A 21 -19.29 11.81 -10.51
C GLY A 21 -20.51 11.00 -10.96
N ASN A 22 -21.31 10.46 -10.04
CA ASN A 22 -22.40 9.53 -10.34
C ASN A 22 -23.75 10.27 -10.36
N ARG A 23 -24.23 10.66 -11.55
CA ARG A 23 -25.49 11.40 -11.73
C ARG A 23 -26.77 10.56 -11.55
N GLU A 24 -26.69 9.23 -11.60
CA GLU A 24 -27.88 8.36 -11.58
C GLU A 24 -28.55 8.22 -10.20
N LYS A 25 -27.85 8.49 -9.11
CA LYS A 25 -28.42 8.37 -7.74
C LYS A 25 -29.28 9.55 -7.28
N ILE A 26 -29.43 10.62 -8.06
CA ILE A 26 -30.20 11.82 -7.66
C ILE A 26 -31.71 11.66 -7.92
N LYS A 27 -32.15 10.64 -8.67
CA LYS A 27 -33.55 10.50 -9.11
C LYS A 27 -34.54 9.98 -8.08
N ASP A 28 -34.09 9.47 -6.93
CA ASP A 28 -34.98 8.91 -5.90
C ASP A 28 -35.04 9.77 -4.63
N GLU A 29 -35.55 11.01 -4.76
CA GLU A 29 -35.90 11.85 -3.61
C GLU A 29 -37.06 11.28 -2.75
N SER A 30 -37.82 10.32 -3.27
CA SER A 30 -38.97 9.71 -2.60
C SER A 30 -38.61 8.89 -1.37
N HIS A 31 -37.40 8.34 -1.29
CA HIS A 31 -36.94 7.55 -0.13
C HIS A 31 -36.48 8.36 1.08
N LEU A 32 -36.22 9.67 0.93
CA LEU A 32 -35.82 10.57 2.02
C LEU A 32 -36.99 11.03 2.90
N THR A 33 -38.22 10.60 2.55
CA THR A 33 -39.43 11.09 3.21
C THR A 33 -39.85 10.27 4.44
N ASP A 34 -39.33 9.05 4.62
CA ASP A 34 -39.85 8.08 5.60
C ASP A 34 -39.04 7.95 6.92
N THR A 35 -37.91 8.64 7.06
CA THR A 35 -37.07 8.55 8.26
C THR A 35 -37.34 9.69 9.24
N GLU A 36 -37.80 9.36 10.44
CA GLU A 36 -38.10 10.32 11.51
C GLU A 36 -36.84 10.89 12.19
N ASN A 37 -35.64 10.31 12.00
CA ASN A 37 -34.46 10.60 12.80
C ASN A 37 -33.25 11.05 11.94
N PHE A 38 -32.92 12.35 11.97
CA PHE A 38 -31.79 12.95 11.24
C PHE A 38 -30.43 12.29 11.57
N LYS A 39 -30.20 11.90 12.84
CA LYS A 39 -28.93 11.30 13.25
C LYS A 39 -28.72 9.91 12.65
N GLU A 40 -29.77 9.11 12.56
CA GLU A 40 -29.71 7.76 12.00
C GLU A 40 -29.39 7.79 10.48
N GLU A 41 -30.04 8.72 9.76
CA GLU A 41 -29.79 8.87 8.33
C GLU A 41 -28.38 9.45 8.07
N LEU A 42 -27.92 10.39 8.89
CA LEU A 42 -26.56 10.92 8.82
C LEU A 42 -25.51 9.82 9.08
N ASP A 43 -25.74 8.96 10.08
CA ASP A 43 -24.86 7.84 10.38
C ASP A 43 -24.85 6.78 9.26
N LYS A 44 -25.99 6.56 8.63
CA LYS A 44 -26.11 5.67 7.47
C LYS A 44 -25.32 6.20 6.28
N ILE A 45 -25.47 7.48 5.93
CA ILE A 45 -24.70 8.16 4.89
C ILE A 45 -23.19 8.12 5.20
N GLN A 46 -22.81 8.38 6.46
CA GLN A 46 -21.41 8.33 6.88
C GLN A 46 -20.80 6.92 6.72
N LYS A 47 -21.57 5.87 7.02
CA LYS A 47 -21.14 4.47 6.85
C LYS A 47 -21.10 4.05 5.39
N GLU A 48 -22.14 4.37 4.60
CA GLU A 48 -22.26 3.99 3.20
C GLU A 48 -21.16 4.64 2.34
N HIS A 49 -20.93 5.94 2.52
CA HIS A 49 -19.94 6.70 1.75
C HIS A 49 -18.56 6.78 2.43
N LYS A 50 -18.37 6.15 3.60
CA LYS A 50 -17.12 6.20 4.39
C LYS A 50 -16.64 7.64 4.61
N VAL A 51 -17.52 8.56 4.96
CA VAL A 51 -17.23 9.96 5.20
C VAL A 51 -17.53 10.33 6.65
N LYS A 52 -16.76 11.26 7.21
CA LYS A 52 -17.08 11.92 8.49
C LYS A 52 -17.61 13.30 8.20
N ILE A 53 -18.81 13.58 8.68
CA ILE A 53 -19.51 14.84 8.48
C ILE A 53 -19.49 15.61 9.80
N ARG A 54 -18.94 16.81 9.80
CA ARG A 54 -18.87 17.69 10.98
C ARG A 54 -19.21 19.12 10.61
N THR A 55 -20.06 19.76 11.41
CA THR A 55 -20.28 21.19 11.31
C THR A 55 -19.12 21.91 11.98
N LYS A 56 -18.48 22.84 11.26
CA LYS A 56 -17.36 23.64 11.76
C LYS A 56 -17.70 25.13 11.56
N ILE A 57 -17.43 25.91 12.59
CA ILE A 57 -17.45 27.38 12.46
C ILE A 57 -16.13 27.76 11.79
N SER A 58 -16.22 28.36 10.62
CA SER A 58 -15.05 28.71 9.83
C SER A 58 -14.29 29.88 10.46
N GLN A 59 -12.97 29.75 10.57
CA GLN A 59 -12.08 30.85 10.97
C GLN A 59 -11.75 31.79 9.80
N PHE A 60 -12.17 31.44 8.58
CA PHE A 60 -11.90 32.23 7.39
C PHE A 60 -12.75 33.50 7.39
N LYS A 61 -12.12 34.63 7.09
CA LYS A 61 -12.80 35.94 7.00
C LYS A 61 -13.61 36.08 5.71
N ASN A 62 -13.20 35.43 4.62
CA ASN A 62 -13.78 35.52 3.29
C ASN A 62 -14.08 34.20 2.67
N ILE A 63 -15.15 34.09 1.88
CA ILE A 63 -15.57 32.90 1.12
C ILE A 63 -14.54 32.48 0.08
N GLU A 64 -13.76 33.37 -0.47
CA GLU A 64 -12.73 33.12 -1.48
C GLU A 64 -11.59 32.21 -1.01
N SER A 65 -11.39 32.13 0.30
CA SER A 65 -10.37 31.27 0.92
C SER A 65 -10.84 29.83 1.20
N LEU A 66 -12.13 29.53 0.91
CA LEU A 66 -12.69 28.19 1.11
C LEU A 66 -12.38 27.28 -0.07
N LYS A 67 -12.03 26.02 0.25
CA LYS A 67 -11.92 24.97 -0.77
C LYS A 67 -13.31 24.61 -1.29
N THR A 68 -13.51 24.71 -2.60
CA THR A 68 -14.77 24.35 -3.27
C THR A 68 -14.67 22.94 -3.88
N PRO A 69 -15.76 22.16 -3.92
CA PRO A 69 -17.11 22.49 -3.42
C PRO A 69 -17.20 22.46 -1.88
N ALA A 70 -18.13 23.24 -1.30
CA ALA A 70 -18.36 23.31 0.14
C ALA A 70 -19.85 23.50 0.46
N ILE A 71 -20.34 22.90 1.55
CA ILE A 71 -21.70 23.14 2.04
C ILE A 71 -21.62 24.24 3.12
N LEU A 72 -22.32 25.33 2.91
CA LEU A 72 -22.36 26.51 3.76
C LEU A 72 -23.79 26.75 4.25
N PHE A 73 -23.93 27.56 5.30
CA PHE A 73 -25.23 27.92 5.85
C PHE A 73 -25.41 29.45 5.78
N ASP A 74 -26.61 29.90 5.44
CA ASP A 74 -26.97 31.30 5.45
C ASP A 74 -27.32 31.80 6.88
N GLN A 75 -27.69 33.07 7.01
CA GLN A 75 -28.07 33.68 8.30
C GLN A 75 -29.31 33.04 8.94
N HIS A 76 -30.14 32.32 8.16
CA HIS A 76 -31.32 31.57 8.61
C HIS A 76 -31.03 30.07 8.85
N ASP A 77 -29.74 29.70 8.90
CA ASP A 77 -29.30 28.28 9.02
C ASP A 77 -29.81 27.39 7.87
N LEU A 78 -30.09 27.95 6.68
CA LEU A 78 -30.45 27.19 5.50
C LEU A 78 -29.16 26.75 4.75
N PRO A 79 -29.02 25.48 4.40
CA PRO A 79 -27.83 24.99 3.72
C PRO A 79 -27.85 25.35 2.23
N PHE A 80 -26.67 25.63 1.67
CA PHE A 80 -26.44 25.77 0.24
C PHE A 80 -25.05 25.25 -0.14
N ILE A 81 -24.87 24.84 -1.39
CA ILE A 81 -23.60 24.36 -1.90
C ILE A 81 -22.90 25.47 -2.65
N LEU A 82 -21.68 25.80 -2.24
CA LEU A 82 -20.76 26.63 -2.99
C LEU A 82 -19.97 25.70 -3.94
N ALA A 83 -20.36 25.68 -5.22
CA ALA A 83 -19.78 24.76 -6.20
C ALA A 83 -18.42 25.26 -6.72
N LYS A 84 -18.31 26.56 -7.00
CA LYS A 84 -17.07 27.18 -7.51
C LYS A 84 -17.03 28.65 -7.13
N THR A 85 -15.84 29.17 -6.83
CA THR A 85 -15.62 30.60 -6.61
C THR A 85 -14.58 31.14 -7.59
N ASN A 86 -14.82 32.35 -8.12
CA ASN A 86 -13.85 33.15 -8.85
C ASN A 86 -13.80 34.51 -8.16
N LYS A 87 -12.76 35.32 -8.34
CA LYS A 87 -12.48 36.55 -7.58
C LYS A 87 -13.70 37.43 -7.27
N ASP A 88 -14.66 37.56 -8.21
CA ASP A 88 -15.86 38.43 -8.03
C ASP A 88 -17.19 37.67 -8.06
N LYS A 89 -17.20 36.37 -8.47
CA LYS A 89 -18.44 35.62 -8.69
C LYS A 89 -18.37 34.23 -8.06
N CYS A 90 -19.45 33.83 -7.41
CA CYS A 90 -19.61 32.53 -6.79
C CYS A 90 -20.76 31.78 -7.46
N LEU A 91 -20.55 30.53 -7.79
CA LEU A 91 -21.57 29.60 -8.27
C LEU A 91 -22.13 28.84 -7.07
N ILE A 92 -23.40 29.05 -6.76
CA ILE A 92 -24.08 28.38 -5.66
C ILE A 92 -25.26 27.54 -6.14
N GLN A 93 -25.54 26.46 -5.42
CA GLN A 93 -26.75 25.65 -5.62
C GLN A 93 -27.53 25.61 -4.31
N ARG A 94 -28.78 26.07 -4.36
CA ARG A 94 -29.72 25.95 -3.24
C ARG A 94 -30.59 24.71 -3.41
N PRO A 95 -30.90 23.97 -2.32
CA PRO A 95 -31.69 22.75 -2.41
C PRO A 95 -33.12 22.97 -2.96
N ASN A 96 -33.64 24.18 -2.89
CA ASN A 96 -34.99 24.53 -3.35
C ASN A 96 -35.04 25.06 -4.80
N LYS A 97 -33.92 25.11 -5.52
CA LYS A 97 -33.85 25.60 -6.89
C LYS A 97 -33.23 24.56 -7.82
N GLU A 98 -33.82 24.33 -8.97
CA GLU A 98 -33.33 23.37 -9.95
C GLU A 98 -32.08 23.85 -10.69
N THR A 99 -31.86 25.16 -10.80
CA THR A 99 -30.73 25.73 -11.53
C THR A 99 -29.75 26.42 -10.59
N PRO A 100 -28.43 26.28 -10.83
CA PRO A 100 -27.42 26.98 -10.06
C PRO A 100 -27.47 28.49 -10.30
N GLU A 101 -27.17 29.27 -9.25
CA GLU A 101 -27.17 30.72 -9.25
C GLU A 101 -25.74 31.28 -9.23
N VAL A 102 -25.51 32.37 -9.95
CA VAL A 102 -24.25 33.12 -9.88
C VAL A 102 -24.48 34.40 -9.07
N ILE A 103 -23.84 34.49 -7.93
CA ILE A 103 -23.96 35.63 -7.00
C ILE A 103 -22.58 36.28 -6.81
N SER A 104 -22.56 37.59 -6.46
CA SER A 104 -21.29 38.24 -6.19
C SER A 104 -20.66 37.73 -4.89
N SER A 105 -19.30 37.67 -4.83
CA SER A 105 -18.57 37.26 -3.62
C SER A 105 -18.91 38.12 -2.41
N HIS A 106 -19.20 39.39 -2.62
CA HIS A 106 -19.53 40.33 -1.55
C HIS A 106 -20.92 40.06 -0.95
N GLU A 107 -21.94 39.88 -1.78
CA GLU A 107 -23.29 39.55 -1.34
C GLU A 107 -23.33 38.19 -0.61
N LEU A 108 -22.62 37.18 -1.14
CA LEU A 108 -22.57 35.88 -0.53
C LEU A 108 -21.83 35.89 0.82
N ASN A 109 -20.79 36.72 0.95
CA ASN A 109 -20.02 36.84 2.19
C ASN A 109 -20.85 37.54 3.32
N SER A 110 -21.76 38.42 2.95
CA SER A 110 -22.70 39.04 3.89
C SER A 110 -23.87 38.13 4.29
N ALA A 111 -24.28 37.21 3.41
CA ALA A 111 -25.35 36.26 3.65
C ALA A 111 -24.88 34.99 4.43
N TRP A 112 -23.58 34.70 4.45
CA TRP A 112 -23.01 33.50 5.10
C TRP A 112 -22.88 33.72 6.62
N ASN A 113 -23.41 32.77 7.42
CA ASN A 113 -23.33 32.79 8.88
C ASN A 113 -22.00 32.22 9.46
N LYS A 114 -20.96 32.02 8.61
CA LYS A 114 -19.65 31.41 8.93
C LYS A 114 -19.70 29.97 9.38
N LYS A 115 -20.83 29.29 9.32
CA LYS A 115 -20.91 27.83 9.50
C LYS A 115 -20.67 27.14 8.17
N SER A 116 -19.87 26.08 8.19
CA SER A 116 -19.61 25.19 7.05
C SER A 116 -19.73 23.75 7.50
N LEU A 117 -20.22 22.90 6.61
CA LEU A 117 -20.28 21.47 6.83
C LEU A 117 -19.06 20.85 6.14
N VAL A 118 -18.14 20.32 6.94
CA VAL A 118 -16.92 19.71 6.44
C VAL A 118 -17.19 18.21 6.30
N ILE A 119 -17.22 17.77 5.05
CA ILE A 119 -17.29 16.36 4.70
C ILE A 119 -15.85 15.92 4.45
N GLN A 120 -15.29 15.18 5.39
CA GLN A 120 -14.00 14.53 5.23
C GLN A 120 -14.26 13.09 4.85
N GLN A 121 -13.72 12.64 3.74
CA GLN A 121 -13.59 11.21 3.53
C GLN A 121 -12.93 10.64 4.79
N ALA A 122 -13.56 9.68 5.42
CA ALA A 122 -12.94 8.90 6.47
C ALA A 122 -11.87 8.04 5.77
N GLN A 123 -10.75 8.65 5.41
CA GLN A 123 -9.54 7.87 5.22
C GLN A 123 -9.28 7.26 6.59
N SER A 124 -9.72 6.02 6.76
CA SER A 124 -9.28 5.21 7.88
C SER A 124 -7.76 5.16 7.75
N ARG A 125 -7.05 5.97 8.56
CA ARG A 125 -5.59 5.80 8.65
C ARG A 125 -5.33 4.33 8.86
N PHE A 126 -4.39 3.79 8.11
CA PHE A 126 -3.94 2.45 8.31
C PHE A 126 -3.52 2.31 9.79
N ASP A 127 -4.18 1.44 10.50
CA ASP A 127 -4.07 1.21 11.93
C ASP A 127 -4.31 -0.29 12.18
N ILE A 128 -4.08 -0.73 13.38
CA ILE A 128 -4.33 -2.11 13.82
C ILE A 128 -5.78 -2.57 13.49
N THR A 129 -6.73 -1.63 13.43
CA THR A 129 -8.13 -1.90 13.05
C THR A 129 -8.29 -2.41 11.61
N TRP A 130 -7.29 -2.19 10.73
CA TRP A 130 -7.30 -2.68 9.36
C TRP A 130 -7.25 -4.21 9.30
N PHE A 131 -6.67 -4.84 10.32
CA PHE A 131 -6.54 -6.29 10.42
C PHE A 131 -7.78 -6.96 10.99
N ILE A 132 -8.58 -6.25 11.81
CA ILE A 132 -9.74 -6.81 12.54
C ILE A 132 -10.74 -7.53 11.62
N PRO A 133 -11.14 -7.00 10.43
CA PRO A 133 -12.11 -7.68 9.58
C PRO A 133 -11.69 -9.09 9.17
N GLU A 134 -10.38 -9.34 8.94
CA GLU A 134 -9.86 -10.65 8.56
C GLU A 134 -9.98 -11.66 9.69
N PHE A 135 -9.70 -11.24 10.93
CA PHE A 135 -9.90 -12.09 12.10
C PHE A 135 -11.38 -12.39 12.34
N LEU A 136 -12.27 -11.42 12.16
CA LEU A 136 -13.70 -11.59 12.33
C LEU A 136 -14.33 -12.55 11.31
N GLN A 137 -13.78 -12.69 10.12
CA GLN A 137 -14.21 -13.70 9.15
C GLN A 137 -14.03 -15.12 9.69
N HIS A 138 -13.04 -15.35 10.54
CA HIS A 138 -12.71 -16.64 11.13
C HIS A 138 -13.19 -16.80 12.58
N LYS A 139 -14.15 -15.97 13.04
CA LYS A 139 -14.63 -15.93 14.44
C LYS A 139 -15.04 -17.28 14.99
N ARG A 140 -15.63 -18.18 14.17
CA ARG A 140 -16.06 -19.50 14.61
C ARG A 140 -14.86 -20.36 15.02
N VAL A 141 -13.85 -20.45 14.17
CA VAL A 141 -12.63 -21.24 14.45
C VAL A 141 -11.87 -20.63 15.63
N LEU A 142 -11.76 -19.31 15.70
CA LEU A 142 -11.14 -18.62 16.84
C LEU A 142 -11.88 -18.92 18.15
N SER A 143 -13.22 -18.99 18.15
CA SER A 143 -13.99 -19.37 19.34
C SER A 143 -13.78 -20.85 19.73
N GLU A 144 -13.63 -21.77 18.78
CA GLU A 144 -13.27 -23.16 19.04
C GLU A 144 -11.88 -23.29 19.67
N ILE A 145 -10.89 -22.52 19.17
CA ILE A 145 -9.53 -22.46 19.75
C ILE A 145 -9.57 -21.93 21.19
N LEU A 146 -10.36 -20.88 21.44
CA LEU A 146 -10.57 -20.34 22.81
C LEU A 146 -11.21 -21.41 23.73
N LEU A 147 -12.18 -22.16 23.24
CA LEU A 147 -12.82 -23.22 23.99
C LEU A 147 -11.82 -24.34 24.34
N PHE A 148 -11.02 -24.83 23.37
CA PHE A 148 -9.98 -25.81 23.64
C PHE A 148 -8.96 -25.29 24.66
N SER A 149 -8.58 -24.02 24.54
CA SER A 149 -7.65 -23.38 25.48
C SER A 149 -8.24 -23.32 26.89
N PHE A 150 -9.53 -23.02 27.03
CA PHE A 150 -10.22 -23.03 28.32
C PHE A 150 -10.27 -24.42 28.94
N VAL A 151 -10.61 -25.47 28.17
CA VAL A 151 -10.60 -26.86 28.62
C VAL A 151 -9.20 -27.30 29.06
N LEU A 152 -8.17 -27.01 28.25
CA LEU A 152 -6.78 -27.32 28.58
C LEU A 152 -6.36 -26.72 29.92
N GLN A 153 -6.85 -25.53 30.25
CA GLN A 153 -6.47 -24.87 31.48
C GLN A 153 -7.20 -25.43 32.72
N ILE A 154 -8.43 -25.89 32.55
CA ILE A 154 -9.11 -26.65 33.63
C ILE A 154 -8.34 -27.94 33.90
N LEU A 155 -7.89 -28.63 32.85
CA LEU A 155 -7.04 -29.82 32.99
C LEU A 155 -5.70 -29.51 33.68
N ALA A 156 -5.09 -28.36 33.41
CA ALA A 156 -3.84 -27.93 34.06
C ALA A 156 -3.97 -27.70 35.58
N LEU A 157 -5.18 -27.46 36.10
CA LEU A 157 -5.44 -27.38 37.54
C LEU A 157 -5.38 -28.75 38.23
N ILE A 158 -5.57 -29.84 37.48
CA ILE A 158 -5.62 -31.19 38.09
C ILE A 158 -4.25 -31.55 38.67
N SER A 159 -3.15 -31.17 38.04
CA SER A 159 -1.81 -31.49 38.54
C SER A 159 -1.50 -30.87 39.92
N PRO A 160 -1.66 -29.57 40.18
CA PRO A 160 -1.50 -28.99 41.50
C PRO A 160 -2.42 -29.65 42.59
N LEU A 161 -3.70 -29.87 42.23
CA LEU A 161 -4.68 -30.48 43.16
C LEU A 161 -4.34 -31.95 43.45
N PHE A 162 -3.80 -32.68 42.46
CA PHE A 162 -3.28 -34.03 42.67
C PHE A 162 -2.16 -34.04 43.70
N PHE A 163 -1.16 -33.14 43.56
CA PHE A 163 -0.07 -33.03 44.52
C PHE A 163 -0.58 -32.67 45.94
N GLN A 164 -1.57 -31.77 46.04
CA GLN A 164 -2.20 -31.46 47.33
C GLN A 164 -2.78 -32.72 47.96
N VAL A 165 -3.60 -33.51 47.23
CA VAL A 165 -4.25 -34.71 47.79
C VAL A 165 -3.23 -35.79 48.16
N VAL A 166 -2.18 -35.96 47.36
CA VAL A 166 -1.09 -36.90 47.66
C VAL A 166 -0.39 -36.54 48.97
N MET A 167 -0.03 -35.26 49.15
CA MET A 167 0.69 -34.79 50.32
C MET A 167 -0.19 -34.86 51.58
N ASP A 168 -1.44 -34.43 51.49
CA ASP A 168 -2.33 -34.28 52.67
C ASP A 168 -3.05 -35.58 53.06
N LYS A 169 -3.33 -36.50 52.11
CA LYS A 169 -4.10 -37.71 52.39
C LYS A 169 -3.31 -38.97 52.18
N VAL A 170 -2.64 -39.12 51.02
CA VAL A 170 -1.97 -40.38 50.69
C VAL A 170 -0.76 -40.64 51.60
N LEU A 171 0.13 -39.63 51.74
CA LEU A 171 1.35 -39.81 52.56
C LEU A 171 1.03 -39.84 54.05
N VAL A 172 0.07 -39.04 54.53
CA VAL A 172 -0.30 -38.98 55.96
C VAL A 172 -1.00 -40.27 56.40
N HIS A 173 -1.87 -40.83 55.53
CA HIS A 173 -2.70 -42.00 55.90
C HIS A 173 -2.25 -43.31 55.25
N GLN A 174 -1.10 -43.31 54.54
CA GLN A 174 -0.57 -44.48 53.80
C GLN A 174 -1.61 -45.15 52.88
N ALA A 175 -2.41 -44.34 52.19
CA ALA A 175 -3.53 -44.78 51.36
C ALA A 175 -3.09 -45.20 49.96
N TRP A 176 -2.50 -46.40 49.80
CA TRP A 176 -1.94 -46.94 48.55
C TRP A 176 -3.00 -47.04 47.45
N SER A 177 -4.17 -47.57 47.72
CA SER A 177 -5.26 -47.71 46.75
C SER A 177 -5.72 -46.36 46.19
N THR A 178 -5.69 -45.31 46.99
CA THR A 178 -6.03 -43.93 46.53
C THR A 178 -4.92 -43.41 45.61
N LEU A 179 -3.64 -43.72 45.89
CA LEU A 179 -2.54 -43.33 45.06
C LEU A 179 -2.66 -43.92 43.64
N ASP A 180 -2.93 -45.24 43.55
CA ASP A 180 -3.03 -45.92 42.25
C ASP A 180 -4.12 -45.31 41.37
N VAL A 181 -5.30 -45.03 41.93
CA VAL A 181 -6.42 -44.37 41.22
C VAL A 181 -6.07 -42.94 40.77
N LEU A 182 -5.43 -42.18 41.64
CA LEU A 182 -5.02 -40.82 41.34
C LEU A 182 -3.95 -40.77 40.25
N VAL A 183 -2.95 -41.67 40.28
CA VAL A 183 -1.89 -41.76 39.26
C VAL A 183 -2.49 -42.15 37.91
N PHE A 184 -3.40 -43.14 37.89
CA PHE A 184 -4.08 -43.53 36.65
C PHE A 184 -4.92 -42.39 36.07
N GLY A 185 -5.66 -41.67 36.92
CA GLY A 185 -6.41 -40.48 36.51
C GLY A 185 -5.53 -39.36 35.96
N LEU A 186 -4.37 -39.11 36.56
CA LEU A 186 -3.41 -38.11 36.08
C LEU A 186 -2.80 -38.49 34.72
N VAL A 187 -2.50 -39.78 34.50
CA VAL A 187 -1.99 -40.24 33.19
C VAL A 187 -3.03 -40.06 32.10
N ILE A 188 -4.29 -40.42 32.36
CA ILE A 188 -5.39 -40.22 31.39
C ILE A 188 -5.56 -38.75 31.08
N THR A 189 -5.58 -37.89 32.11
CA THR A 189 -5.68 -36.41 31.93
C THR A 189 -4.51 -35.86 31.11
N GLY A 190 -3.28 -36.33 31.38
CA GLY A 190 -2.12 -35.93 30.61
C GLY A 190 -2.20 -36.33 29.13
N VAL A 191 -2.69 -37.51 28.82
CA VAL A 191 -2.92 -37.96 27.43
C VAL A 191 -3.96 -37.06 26.75
N ILE A 192 -5.09 -36.79 27.40
CA ILE A 192 -6.14 -35.91 26.89
C ILE A 192 -5.58 -34.50 26.66
N GLU A 193 -4.81 -33.95 27.61
CA GLU A 193 -4.17 -32.64 27.50
C GLU A 193 -3.27 -32.54 26.25
N VAL A 194 -2.41 -33.53 26.03
CA VAL A 194 -1.49 -33.55 24.87
C VAL A 194 -2.27 -33.60 23.55
N VAL A 195 -3.32 -34.43 23.46
CA VAL A 195 -4.15 -34.57 22.26
C VAL A 195 -4.90 -33.22 21.98
N LEU A 196 -5.52 -32.65 22.99
CA LEU A 196 -6.24 -31.37 22.84
C LEU A 196 -5.29 -30.21 22.50
N ARG A 197 -4.09 -30.20 23.07
CA ARG A 197 -3.05 -29.22 22.73
C ARG A 197 -2.64 -29.35 21.27
N GLY A 198 -2.40 -30.56 20.80
CA GLY A 198 -2.07 -30.79 19.38
C GLY A 198 -3.19 -30.38 18.43
N LEU A 199 -4.45 -30.66 18.74
CA LEU A 199 -5.61 -30.23 17.95
C LEU A 199 -5.74 -28.71 17.92
N ARG A 200 -5.59 -28.06 19.07
CA ARG A 200 -5.60 -26.59 19.17
C ARG A 200 -4.50 -25.97 18.32
N GLU A 201 -3.27 -26.45 18.44
CA GLU A 201 -2.12 -25.92 17.69
C GLU A 201 -2.29 -26.12 16.19
N TYR A 202 -2.82 -27.27 15.75
CA TYR A 202 -3.11 -27.53 14.35
C TYR A 202 -4.16 -26.53 13.80
N GLN A 203 -5.31 -26.38 14.47
CA GLN A 203 -6.35 -25.44 14.03
C GLN A 203 -5.86 -23.99 14.02
N TYR A 204 -5.06 -23.64 15.03
CA TYR A 204 -4.48 -22.32 15.13
C TYR A 204 -3.52 -22.04 13.96
N ALA A 205 -2.55 -22.92 13.71
CA ALA A 205 -1.57 -22.76 12.62
C ALA A 205 -2.25 -22.68 11.25
N HIS A 206 -3.27 -23.54 11.02
CA HIS A 206 -4.02 -23.52 9.76
C HIS A 206 -4.76 -22.20 9.55
N THR A 207 -5.41 -21.67 10.59
CA THR A 207 -6.16 -20.41 10.51
C THR A 207 -5.23 -19.21 10.37
N ALA A 208 -4.13 -19.19 11.11
CA ALA A 208 -3.10 -18.16 11.03
C ALA A 208 -2.55 -18.05 9.61
N ASN A 209 -2.12 -19.17 9.00
CA ASN A 209 -1.61 -19.21 7.63
C ASN A 209 -2.63 -18.67 6.60
N ARG A 210 -3.93 -18.97 6.81
CA ARG A 210 -4.98 -18.47 5.92
C ARG A 210 -5.17 -16.95 6.01
N ILE A 211 -5.14 -16.42 7.22
CA ILE A 211 -5.17 -14.97 7.47
C ILE A 211 -3.94 -14.31 6.83
N ASP A 212 -2.77 -14.91 6.96
CA ASP A 212 -1.51 -14.45 6.43
C ASP A 212 -1.55 -14.26 4.91
N ILE A 213 -2.05 -15.26 4.18
CA ILE A 213 -2.20 -15.17 2.72
C ILE A 213 -3.14 -14.04 2.32
N GLN A 214 -4.26 -13.86 3.04
CA GLN A 214 -5.23 -12.80 2.76
C GLN A 214 -4.65 -11.39 3.00
N LEU A 215 -3.91 -11.22 4.10
CA LEU A 215 -3.25 -9.95 4.42
C LEU A 215 -2.15 -9.61 3.41
N GLY A 216 -1.33 -10.60 3.04
CA GLY A 216 -0.30 -10.44 2.01
C GLY A 216 -0.89 -10.02 0.66
N LEU A 217 -1.97 -10.68 0.22
CA LEU A 217 -2.66 -10.33 -1.02
C LEU A 217 -3.21 -8.89 -1.00
N LYS A 218 -3.86 -8.47 0.08
CA LYS A 218 -4.38 -7.11 0.24
C LYS A 218 -3.28 -6.06 0.19
N LEU A 219 -2.14 -6.33 0.83
CA LEU A 219 -0.98 -5.43 0.79
C LEU A 219 -0.45 -5.27 -0.63
N VAL A 220 -0.25 -6.39 -1.34
CA VAL A 220 0.27 -6.37 -2.72
C VAL A 220 -0.71 -5.68 -3.67
N GLN A 221 -2.01 -5.93 -3.53
CA GLN A 221 -3.05 -5.23 -4.31
C GLN A 221 -3.00 -3.71 -4.09
N HIS A 222 -2.86 -3.27 -2.83
CA HIS A 222 -2.73 -1.84 -2.52
C HIS A 222 -1.43 -1.26 -3.09
N LEU A 223 -0.31 -1.97 -2.91
CA LEU A 223 0.99 -1.53 -3.41
C LEU A 223 0.97 -1.29 -4.92
N PHE A 224 0.46 -2.26 -5.71
CA PHE A 224 0.36 -2.10 -7.16
C PHE A 224 -0.72 -1.10 -7.60
N GLY A 225 -1.65 -0.75 -6.72
CA GLY A 225 -2.60 0.32 -6.94
C GLY A 225 -2.03 1.73 -6.71
N LEU A 226 -0.82 1.87 -6.17
CA LEU A 226 -0.22 3.19 -5.90
C LEU A 226 0.24 3.89 -7.19
N PRO A 227 0.16 5.24 -7.25
CA PRO A 227 0.62 6.01 -8.39
C PRO A 227 2.12 5.81 -8.67
N LEU A 228 2.52 5.90 -9.94
CA LEU A 228 3.92 5.74 -10.38
C LEU A 228 4.89 6.66 -9.61
N MET A 229 4.44 7.85 -9.23
CA MET A 229 5.25 8.81 -8.47
C MET A 229 5.76 8.24 -7.13
N PHE A 230 4.98 7.38 -6.48
CA PHE A 230 5.40 6.69 -5.27
C PHE A 230 6.68 5.86 -5.49
N PHE A 231 6.71 5.08 -6.57
CA PHE A 231 7.85 4.21 -6.91
C PHE A 231 9.07 5.01 -7.37
N LYS A 232 8.87 6.12 -8.12
CA LYS A 232 9.96 6.96 -8.62
C LYS A 232 10.61 7.84 -7.55
N SER A 233 9.88 8.15 -6.47
CA SER A 233 10.38 9.00 -5.37
C SER A 233 11.09 8.23 -4.24
N ARG A 234 11.14 6.90 -4.31
CA ARG A 234 11.67 6.05 -3.24
C ARG A 234 12.60 4.97 -3.77
N GLN A 235 13.59 4.62 -2.97
CA GLN A 235 14.50 3.52 -3.28
C GLN A 235 13.77 2.17 -3.17
N VAL A 236 14.05 1.26 -4.08
CA VAL A 236 13.44 -0.08 -4.11
C VAL A 236 13.67 -0.84 -2.80
N GLY A 237 14.90 -0.82 -2.26
CA GLY A 237 15.23 -1.47 -0.99
C GLY A 237 14.40 -0.95 0.19
N ALA A 238 14.10 0.37 0.22
CA ALA A 238 13.24 0.95 1.25
C ALA A 238 11.76 0.48 1.13
N ILE A 239 11.28 0.26 -0.09
CA ILE A 239 9.93 -0.30 -0.32
C ILE A 239 9.89 -1.75 0.14
N VAL A 240 10.89 -2.56 -0.25
CA VAL A 240 10.99 -3.98 0.14
C VAL A 240 11.05 -4.13 1.67
N THR A 241 11.85 -3.31 2.35
CA THR A 241 11.92 -3.34 3.82
C THR A 241 10.57 -3.04 4.46
N ARG A 242 9.82 -2.05 3.95
CA ARG A 242 8.47 -1.74 4.45
C ARG A 242 7.47 -2.88 4.23
N VAL A 243 7.53 -3.54 3.08
CA VAL A 243 6.67 -4.71 2.80
C VAL A 243 6.96 -5.84 3.79
N ARG A 244 8.23 -6.06 4.15
CA ARG A 244 8.63 -7.07 5.15
C ARG A 244 8.11 -6.75 6.56
N GLU A 245 7.83 -5.49 6.89
CA GLU A 245 7.22 -5.14 8.18
C GLU A 245 5.82 -5.76 8.37
N LEU A 246 5.16 -6.17 7.28
CA LEU A 246 3.93 -6.96 7.40
C LEU A 246 4.18 -8.27 8.17
N ASP A 247 5.34 -8.90 8.00
CA ASP A 247 5.68 -10.14 8.69
C ASP A 247 5.76 -9.90 10.21
N THR A 248 6.36 -8.79 10.64
CA THR A 248 6.42 -8.38 12.05
C THR A 248 5.02 -8.17 12.65
N ILE A 249 4.14 -7.47 11.91
CA ILE A 249 2.76 -7.22 12.36
C ILE A 249 1.98 -8.54 12.44
N ARG A 250 2.12 -9.37 11.44
CA ARG A 250 1.47 -10.67 11.34
C ARG A 250 1.86 -11.58 12.49
N GLU A 251 3.17 -11.76 12.72
CA GLU A 251 3.71 -12.61 13.79
C GLU A 251 3.21 -12.15 15.17
N PHE A 252 3.10 -10.86 15.39
CA PHE A 252 2.52 -10.31 16.61
C PHE A 252 1.03 -10.66 16.73
N LEU A 253 0.23 -10.37 15.70
CA LEU A 253 -1.24 -10.53 15.76
C LEU A 253 -1.68 -12.00 15.80
N THR A 254 -1.09 -12.84 14.94
CA THR A 254 -1.42 -14.26 14.86
C THR A 254 -0.60 -15.13 15.82
N GLY A 255 0.43 -14.62 16.47
CA GLY A 255 1.27 -15.34 17.43
C GLY A 255 1.07 -14.85 18.86
N SER A 256 1.88 -13.88 19.22
CA SER A 256 2.09 -13.48 20.62
C SER A 256 0.85 -12.88 21.26
N MET A 257 0.13 -12.00 20.56
CA MET A 257 -1.06 -11.33 21.10
C MET A 257 -2.20 -12.31 21.37
N PHE A 258 -2.45 -13.25 20.42
CA PHE A 258 -3.53 -14.23 20.58
C PHE A 258 -3.23 -15.19 21.75
N THR A 259 -2.01 -15.71 21.82
CA THR A 259 -1.57 -16.60 22.92
C THR A 259 -1.68 -15.92 24.27
N LEU A 260 -1.19 -14.67 24.37
CA LEU A 260 -1.30 -13.88 25.61
C LEU A 260 -2.76 -13.63 26.01
N THR A 261 -3.64 -13.33 25.05
CA THR A 261 -5.07 -13.11 25.34
C THR A 261 -5.70 -14.35 25.97
N VAL A 262 -5.41 -15.54 25.42
CA VAL A 262 -5.86 -16.81 25.98
C VAL A 262 -5.32 -17.01 27.39
N GLU A 263 -4.01 -16.82 27.60
CA GLU A 263 -3.36 -17.00 28.89
C GLU A 263 -3.91 -16.03 29.97
N LEU A 264 -4.18 -14.77 29.61
CA LEU A 264 -4.75 -13.80 30.54
C LEU A 264 -6.19 -14.14 30.95
N LEU A 265 -7.03 -14.60 30.01
CA LEU A 265 -8.40 -15.04 30.35
C LEU A 265 -8.39 -16.16 31.37
N ILE A 266 -7.43 -17.04 31.28
CA ILE A 266 -7.29 -18.21 32.10
C ILE A 266 -6.66 -17.89 33.45
N MET A 267 -5.83 -16.89 33.55
CA MET A 267 -5.24 -16.41 34.79
C MET A 267 -6.29 -16.14 35.86
N PHE A 268 -7.48 -15.65 35.45
CA PHE A 268 -8.59 -15.41 36.40
C PHE A 268 -9.11 -16.69 37.04
N VAL A 269 -9.13 -17.83 36.35
CA VAL A 269 -9.55 -19.12 36.90
C VAL A 269 -8.56 -19.57 37.99
N PHE A 270 -7.25 -19.46 37.70
CA PHE A 270 -6.24 -19.81 38.71
C PHE A 270 -6.30 -18.88 39.92
N LEU A 271 -6.42 -17.56 39.71
CA LEU A 271 -6.55 -16.60 40.81
C LEU A 271 -7.76 -16.89 41.68
N TYR A 272 -8.89 -17.29 41.09
CA TYR A 272 -10.06 -17.69 41.83
C TYR A 272 -9.78 -18.92 42.71
N VAL A 273 -9.20 -19.99 42.16
CA VAL A 273 -8.86 -21.21 42.92
C VAL A 273 -7.84 -20.92 44.01
N MET A 274 -6.81 -20.09 43.70
CA MET A 274 -5.82 -19.67 44.71
C MET A 274 -6.44 -18.88 45.86
N SER A 275 -7.43 -18.02 45.57
CA SER A 275 -8.15 -17.27 46.62
C SER A 275 -8.95 -18.15 47.56
N LEU A 276 -9.39 -19.32 47.09
CA LEU A 276 -10.08 -20.35 47.92
C LEU A 276 -9.09 -21.12 48.82
N LEU A 277 -7.82 -21.23 48.39
CA LEU A 277 -6.79 -21.90 49.19
C LEU A 277 -6.20 -20.99 50.27
N SER A 278 -5.82 -19.76 49.92
CA SER A 278 -5.38 -18.72 50.86
C SER A 278 -5.59 -17.33 50.25
N ALA A 279 -6.43 -16.53 50.88
CA ALA A 279 -6.70 -15.15 50.49
C ALA A 279 -5.49 -14.22 50.75
N PRO A 280 -4.72 -14.34 51.87
CA PRO A 280 -3.53 -13.52 52.12
C PRO A 280 -2.42 -13.75 51.09
N LEU A 281 -2.12 -15.01 50.76
CA LEU A 281 -1.10 -15.34 49.76
C LEU A 281 -1.50 -14.88 48.34
N THR A 282 -2.80 -14.98 48.00
CA THR A 282 -3.32 -14.46 46.74
C THR A 282 -3.21 -12.94 46.66
N GLY A 283 -3.51 -12.24 47.77
CA GLY A 283 -3.32 -10.79 47.90
C GLY A 283 -1.85 -10.37 47.69
N LEU A 284 -0.92 -11.12 48.29
CA LEU A 284 0.52 -10.90 48.07
C LEU A 284 0.89 -11.03 46.57
N PHE A 285 0.41 -12.09 45.92
CA PHE A 285 0.66 -12.29 44.48
C PHE A 285 0.09 -11.15 43.63
N ILE A 286 -1.15 -10.74 43.87
CA ILE A 286 -1.80 -9.62 43.16
C ILE A 286 -1.02 -8.32 43.37
N ALA A 287 -0.44 -8.09 44.57
CA ALA A 287 0.40 -6.91 44.84
C ALA A 287 1.68 -6.85 43.98
N THR A 288 2.12 -7.96 43.37
CA THR A 288 3.26 -7.95 42.45
C THR A 288 2.90 -7.50 41.04
N VAL A 289 1.63 -7.61 40.62
CA VAL A 289 1.18 -7.26 39.25
C VAL A 289 1.48 -5.80 38.88
N PRO A 290 1.24 -4.79 39.74
CA PRO A 290 1.64 -3.41 39.45
C PRO A 290 3.14 -3.25 39.14
N CYS A 291 4.02 -4.06 39.74
CA CYS A 291 5.46 -4.00 39.46
C CYS A 291 5.79 -4.39 38.02
N TYR A 292 5.10 -5.38 37.45
CA TYR A 292 5.23 -5.74 36.02
C TYR A 292 4.76 -4.61 35.09
N VAL A 293 3.64 -3.97 35.43
CA VAL A 293 3.10 -2.84 34.66
C VAL A 293 4.05 -1.64 34.72
N LEU A 294 4.58 -1.31 35.89
CA LEU A 294 5.56 -0.22 36.04
C LEU A 294 6.85 -0.50 35.26
N LEU A 295 7.33 -1.74 35.27
CA LEU A 295 8.50 -2.15 34.51
C LEU A 295 8.26 -1.96 32.99
N ALA A 296 7.13 -2.42 32.48
CA ALA A 296 6.74 -2.26 31.08
C ALA A 296 6.66 -0.76 30.71
N TRP A 297 5.99 0.05 31.54
CA TRP A 297 5.84 1.49 31.30
C TRP A 297 7.19 2.22 31.29
N TRP A 298 8.09 1.91 32.21
CA TRP A 298 9.42 2.52 32.28
C TRP A 298 10.30 2.16 31.07
N LEU A 299 10.16 0.96 30.52
CA LEU A 299 10.96 0.47 29.40
C LEU A 299 10.47 1.02 28.05
N THR A 300 9.18 1.32 27.90
CA THR A 300 8.51 1.71 26.64
C THR A 300 9.25 2.79 25.86
N PRO A 301 9.61 3.98 26.39
CA PRO A 301 10.22 5.04 25.60
C PRO A 301 11.63 4.68 25.10
N ARG A 302 12.37 3.89 25.88
CA ARG A 302 13.73 3.45 25.52
C ARG A 302 13.66 2.41 24.39
N MET A 303 12.74 1.48 24.51
CA MET A 303 12.51 0.44 23.51
C MET A 303 12.07 1.04 22.18
N GLN A 304 11.12 1.96 22.19
CA GLN A 304 10.65 2.64 20.99
C GLN A 304 11.79 3.36 20.26
N ALA A 305 12.60 4.15 20.98
CA ALA A 305 13.72 4.86 20.38
C ALA A 305 14.80 3.92 19.80
N ALA A 306 15.05 2.79 20.45
CA ALA A 306 16.01 1.78 19.98
C ALA A 306 15.50 1.08 18.71
N ILE A 307 14.21 0.69 18.67
CA ILE A 307 13.58 0.05 17.51
C ILE A 307 13.53 0.98 16.30
N GLU A 308 13.21 2.27 16.49
CA GLU A 308 13.21 3.26 15.40
C GLU A 308 14.61 3.42 14.78
N LYS A 309 15.66 3.46 15.62
CA LYS A 309 17.05 3.50 15.13
C LYS A 309 17.41 2.23 14.36
N GLN A 310 17.11 1.06 14.92
CA GLN A 310 17.36 -0.23 14.27
C GLN A 310 16.69 -0.29 12.90
N PHE A 311 15.41 0.10 12.82
CA PHE A 311 14.67 0.15 11.54
C PHE A 311 15.36 1.05 10.51
N SER A 312 15.78 2.26 10.93
CA SER A 312 16.43 3.23 10.04
C SER A 312 17.73 2.68 9.46
N HIS A 313 18.58 2.07 10.30
CA HIS A 313 19.86 1.50 9.86
C HIS A 313 19.68 0.23 9.03
N ALA A 314 18.71 -0.62 9.37
CA ALA A 314 18.37 -1.81 8.57
C ALA A 314 17.86 -1.42 7.16
N ALA A 315 17.00 -0.42 7.08
CA ALA A 315 16.50 0.09 5.79
C ALA A 315 17.62 0.71 4.94
N ALA A 316 18.53 1.49 5.55
CA ALA A 316 19.68 2.07 4.87
C ALA A 316 20.63 0.98 4.34
N ASN A 317 20.90 -0.04 5.15
CA ASN A 317 21.77 -1.16 4.78
C ASN A 317 21.18 -1.97 3.61
N THR A 318 19.89 -2.32 3.68
CA THR A 318 19.19 -3.02 2.59
C THR A 318 19.16 -2.19 1.30
N SER A 319 18.91 -0.89 1.40
CA SER A 319 18.91 0.00 0.24
C SER A 319 20.29 0.09 -0.42
N PHE A 320 21.34 0.21 0.40
CA PHE A 320 22.71 0.26 -0.11
C PHE A 320 23.11 -1.05 -0.81
N LEU A 321 22.75 -2.22 -0.25
CA LEU A 321 23.02 -3.51 -0.88
C LEU A 321 22.29 -3.62 -2.23
N THR A 322 21.00 -3.29 -2.25
CA THR A 322 20.19 -3.35 -3.47
C THR A 322 20.76 -2.45 -4.56
N GLU A 323 21.15 -1.22 -4.23
CA GLU A 323 21.77 -0.26 -5.15
C GLU A 323 23.12 -0.76 -5.65
N THR A 324 23.97 -1.30 -4.74
CA THR A 324 25.30 -1.82 -5.07
C THR A 324 25.22 -3.01 -6.01
N VAL A 325 24.29 -3.95 -5.78
CA VAL A 325 24.07 -5.13 -6.65
C VAL A 325 23.52 -4.70 -8.01
N ALA A 326 22.55 -3.78 -8.03
CA ALA A 326 22.01 -3.24 -9.29
C ALA A 326 23.07 -2.50 -10.12
N GLY A 327 24.01 -1.79 -9.47
CA GLY A 327 25.13 -1.08 -10.09
C GLY A 327 26.42 -1.89 -10.21
N SER A 328 26.38 -3.21 -10.10
CA SER A 328 27.57 -4.09 -10.02
C SER A 328 28.53 -3.96 -11.22
N GLU A 329 27.98 -3.80 -12.43
CA GLU A 329 28.78 -3.59 -13.64
C GLU A 329 29.60 -2.28 -13.55
N THR A 330 28.97 -1.17 -13.15
CA THR A 330 29.66 0.12 -12.95
C THR A 330 30.71 0.00 -11.84
N LEU A 331 30.39 -0.71 -10.78
CA LEU A 331 31.28 -0.91 -9.64
C LEU A 331 32.55 -1.69 -10.07
N LYS A 332 32.37 -2.73 -10.87
CA LYS A 332 33.45 -3.55 -11.45
C LYS A 332 34.28 -2.77 -12.46
N SER A 333 33.62 -2.05 -13.36
CA SER A 333 34.31 -1.29 -14.40
C SER A 333 35.20 -0.14 -13.85
N LEU A 334 34.78 0.45 -12.72
CA LEU A 334 35.54 1.50 -12.02
C LEU A 334 36.55 0.96 -10.99
N ALA A 335 36.57 -0.35 -10.72
CA ALA A 335 37.42 -1.00 -9.72
C ALA A 335 37.32 -0.35 -8.31
N VAL A 336 36.10 0.03 -7.91
CA VAL A 336 35.85 0.75 -6.63
C VAL A 336 35.29 -0.14 -5.50
N GLU A 337 35.28 -1.47 -5.69
CA GLU A 337 34.77 -2.45 -4.74
C GLU A 337 35.32 -2.25 -3.31
N PRO A 338 36.63 -1.97 -3.08
CA PRO A 338 37.15 -1.83 -1.73
C PRO A 338 36.50 -0.65 -0.96
N ARG A 339 36.07 0.40 -1.68
CA ARG A 339 35.38 1.55 -1.09
C ARG A 339 33.94 1.18 -0.70
N PHE A 340 33.26 0.41 -1.53
CA PHE A 340 31.88 -0.03 -1.26
C PHE A 340 31.85 -1.08 -0.15
N ILE A 341 32.82 -1.99 -0.08
CA ILE A 341 32.97 -2.96 1.01
C ILE A 341 33.15 -2.23 2.34
N ARG A 342 34.03 -1.22 2.42
CA ARG A 342 34.20 -0.43 3.66
C ARG A 342 32.92 0.27 4.07
N ARG A 343 32.19 0.88 3.11
CA ARG A 343 30.93 1.55 3.40
C ARG A 343 29.84 0.55 3.86
N TRP A 344 29.82 -0.65 3.27
CA TRP A 344 28.96 -1.74 3.71
C TRP A 344 29.29 -2.16 5.15
N ASP A 345 30.56 -2.32 5.47
CA ASP A 345 31.03 -2.66 6.80
C ASP A 345 30.55 -1.65 7.84
N GLU A 346 30.77 -0.35 7.61
CA GLU A 346 30.28 0.73 8.46
C GLU A 346 28.76 0.74 8.66
N GLN A 347 28.00 0.46 7.60
CA GLN A 347 26.53 0.40 7.68
C GLN A 347 26.04 -0.84 8.41
N THR A 348 26.71 -1.97 8.18
CA THR A 348 26.41 -3.24 8.83
C THR A 348 26.75 -3.16 10.32
N GLU A 349 27.89 -2.56 10.69
CA GLU A 349 28.23 -2.30 12.08
C GLU A 349 27.14 -1.49 12.80
N LYS A 350 26.66 -0.40 12.20
CA LYS A 350 25.57 0.41 12.76
C LYS A 350 24.26 -0.38 12.88
N MET A 351 23.91 -1.19 11.88
CA MET A 351 22.72 -2.03 11.92
C MET A 351 22.81 -3.08 13.04
N VAL A 352 23.95 -3.78 13.13
CA VAL A 352 24.17 -4.83 14.14
C VAL A 352 24.23 -4.22 15.55
N THR A 353 24.92 -3.10 15.72
CA THR A 353 25.01 -2.41 17.02
C THR A 353 23.63 -1.96 17.52
N THR A 354 22.81 -1.37 16.64
CA THR A 354 21.45 -0.97 17.03
C THR A 354 20.53 -2.17 17.30
N GLY A 355 20.70 -3.28 16.57
CA GLY A 355 20.03 -4.54 16.86
C GLY A 355 20.44 -5.11 18.22
N TYR A 356 21.72 -5.06 18.53
CA TYR A 356 22.26 -5.45 19.85
C TYR A 356 21.69 -4.58 20.98
N ASP A 357 21.54 -3.26 20.79
CA ASP A 357 20.94 -2.37 21.77
C ASP A 357 19.49 -2.78 22.11
N VAL A 358 18.68 -3.12 21.08
CA VAL A 358 17.31 -3.63 21.28
C VAL A 358 17.34 -4.95 22.05
N GLN A 359 18.21 -5.88 21.65
CA GLN A 359 18.35 -7.17 22.32
C GLN A 359 18.80 -7.02 23.78
N GLN A 360 19.73 -6.11 24.07
CA GLN A 360 20.17 -5.80 25.44
C GLN A 360 19.03 -5.24 26.30
N LEU A 361 18.18 -4.39 25.75
CA LEU A 361 16.99 -3.89 26.45
C LEU A 361 16.01 -5.02 26.76
N ASN A 362 15.77 -5.92 25.81
CA ASN A 362 14.94 -7.11 26.02
C ASN A 362 15.53 -8.03 27.10
N ASN A 363 16.83 -8.31 27.03
CA ASN A 363 17.51 -9.15 28.01
C ASN A 363 17.44 -8.55 29.44
N ARG A 364 17.67 -7.24 29.57
CA ARG A 364 17.54 -6.53 30.87
C ARG A 364 16.13 -6.62 31.40
N SER A 365 15.12 -6.43 30.54
CA SER A 365 13.71 -6.62 30.88
C SER A 365 13.45 -8.01 31.44
N ASN A 366 13.89 -9.05 30.73
CA ASN A 366 13.68 -10.44 31.10
C ASN A 366 14.37 -10.78 32.43
N HIS A 367 15.60 -10.26 32.66
CA HIS A 367 16.28 -10.47 33.93
C HIS A 367 15.56 -9.81 35.13
N LEU A 368 15.02 -8.59 34.93
CA LEU A 368 14.23 -7.93 35.98
C LEU A 368 12.92 -8.68 36.26
N VAL A 369 12.26 -9.19 35.23
CA VAL A 369 11.06 -10.03 35.35
C VAL A 369 11.38 -11.31 36.12
N GLN A 370 12.47 -12.01 35.79
CA GLN A 370 12.90 -13.23 36.50
C GLN A 370 13.27 -12.93 37.95
N LEU A 371 13.90 -11.81 38.23
CA LEU A 371 14.20 -11.39 39.59
C LEU A 371 12.90 -11.18 40.41
N LEU A 372 11.93 -10.48 39.81
CA LEU A 372 10.63 -10.26 40.44
C LEU A 372 9.89 -11.57 40.71
N GLN A 373 9.91 -12.53 39.76
CA GLN A 373 9.35 -13.86 39.94
C GLN A 373 10.00 -14.60 41.11
N LYS A 374 11.36 -14.59 41.21
CA LYS A 374 12.06 -15.23 42.32
C LYS A 374 11.71 -14.62 43.65
N ILE A 375 11.67 -13.27 43.73
CA ILE A 375 11.27 -12.57 44.98
C ILE A 375 9.84 -12.95 45.37
N THR A 376 8.90 -12.98 44.40
CA THR A 376 7.51 -13.39 44.64
C THR A 376 7.42 -14.83 45.16
N SER A 377 8.16 -15.77 44.56
CA SER A 377 8.17 -17.18 44.95
C SER A 377 8.73 -17.34 46.40
N VAL A 378 9.80 -16.66 46.71
CA VAL A 378 10.39 -16.68 48.10
C VAL A 378 9.40 -16.08 49.08
N ALA A 379 8.76 -14.95 48.79
CA ALA A 379 7.78 -14.32 49.67
C ALA A 379 6.54 -15.22 49.90
N ILE A 380 6.06 -15.90 48.86
CA ILE A 380 4.96 -16.87 48.97
C ILE A 380 5.36 -18.07 49.88
N LEU A 381 6.57 -18.61 49.65
CA LEU A 381 7.05 -19.71 50.48
C LEU A 381 7.22 -19.28 51.94
N TRP A 382 7.74 -18.09 52.19
CA TRP A 382 7.92 -17.59 53.56
C TRP A 382 6.62 -17.36 54.28
N LEU A 383 5.67 -16.62 53.70
CA LEU A 383 4.33 -16.39 54.28
C LEU A 383 3.52 -17.66 54.33
N GLY A 384 3.55 -18.50 53.30
CA GLY A 384 2.87 -19.78 53.31
C GLY A 384 3.38 -20.75 54.37
N ALA A 385 4.69 -20.77 54.63
CA ALA A 385 5.25 -21.53 55.73
C ALA A 385 4.76 -21.04 57.10
N THR A 386 4.56 -19.70 57.29
CA THR A 386 3.97 -19.17 58.52
C THR A 386 2.51 -19.57 58.67
N GLU A 387 1.70 -19.58 57.59
CA GLU A 387 0.32 -20.07 57.61
C GLU A 387 0.24 -21.58 57.93
N VAL A 388 1.17 -22.39 57.43
CA VAL A 388 1.27 -23.81 57.79
C VAL A 388 1.61 -24.02 59.24
N LEU A 389 2.55 -23.23 59.77
CA LEU A 389 2.92 -23.31 61.21
C LEU A 389 1.79 -22.86 62.15
N SER A 390 0.95 -21.92 61.69
CA SER A 390 -0.25 -21.47 62.44
C SER A 390 -1.48 -22.40 62.25
N LEU A 391 -1.30 -23.50 61.47
CA LEU A 391 -2.38 -24.47 61.18
C LEU A 391 -3.55 -23.90 60.36
N GLU A 392 -3.34 -22.77 59.70
CA GLU A 392 -4.32 -22.17 58.80
C GLU A 392 -4.31 -22.78 57.40
N MET A 393 -3.21 -23.45 57.04
CA MET A 393 -2.98 -24.08 55.73
C MET A 393 -2.29 -25.44 55.91
N THR A 394 -2.55 -26.39 54.98
CA THR A 394 -1.84 -27.67 54.94
C THR A 394 -0.56 -27.56 54.07
N ILE A 395 0.39 -28.49 54.27
CA ILE A 395 1.60 -28.57 53.47
C ILE A 395 1.25 -28.82 51.98
N GLY A 396 0.26 -29.69 51.73
CA GLY A 396 -0.20 -29.97 50.35
C GLY A 396 -0.84 -28.75 49.69
N GLN A 397 -1.59 -27.93 50.43
CA GLN A 397 -2.13 -26.66 49.94
C GLN A 397 -1.03 -25.67 49.57
N LEU A 398 0.03 -25.54 50.39
CA LEU A 398 1.16 -24.68 50.09
C LEU A 398 1.90 -25.09 48.79
N ILE A 399 2.10 -26.41 48.64
CA ILE A 399 2.73 -26.94 47.41
C ILE A 399 1.84 -26.66 46.20
N ALA A 400 0.55 -26.94 46.27
CA ALA A 400 -0.41 -26.68 45.21
C ALA A 400 -0.46 -25.17 44.85
N PHE A 401 -0.48 -24.30 45.88
CA PHE A 401 -0.44 -22.84 45.72
C PHE A 401 0.82 -22.38 44.95
N ASN A 402 1.99 -22.89 45.36
CA ASN A 402 3.25 -22.55 44.73
C ASN A 402 3.31 -23.04 43.25
N MET A 403 2.77 -24.24 42.97
CA MET A 403 2.62 -24.74 41.59
C MET A 403 1.71 -23.84 40.75
N MET A 404 0.56 -23.43 41.29
CA MET A 404 -0.39 -22.52 40.63
C MET A 404 0.22 -21.14 40.40
N THR A 405 1.02 -20.65 41.35
CA THR A 405 1.77 -19.40 41.19
C THR A 405 2.66 -19.41 39.97
N ASN A 406 3.38 -20.50 39.69
CA ASN A 406 4.23 -20.63 38.52
C ASN A 406 3.40 -20.59 37.22
N HIS A 407 2.20 -21.20 37.21
CA HIS A 407 1.30 -21.16 36.06
C HIS A 407 0.78 -19.75 35.73
N ILE A 408 0.68 -18.84 36.71
CA ILE A 408 0.25 -17.45 36.49
C ILE A 408 1.47 -16.54 36.27
N ALA A 409 2.60 -16.80 36.91
CA ALA A 409 3.78 -15.98 36.77
C ALA A 409 4.36 -15.99 35.35
N GLN A 410 4.24 -17.11 34.61
CA GLN A 410 4.68 -17.21 33.20
C GLN A 410 3.90 -16.28 32.26
N PRO A 411 2.54 -16.27 32.22
CA PRO A 411 1.76 -15.30 31.45
C PRO A 411 2.08 -13.84 31.78
N LEU A 412 2.30 -13.50 33.05
CA LEU A 412 2.71 -12.14 33.46
C LEU A 412 4.08 -11.76 32.92
N ALA A 413 5.05 -12.68 32.94
CA ALA A 413 6.35 -12.47 32.35
C ALA A 413 6.25 -12.26 30.83
N ARG A 414 5.46 -13.10 30.16
CA ARG A 414 5.20 -13.01 28.72
C ARG A 414 4.50 -11.70 28.35
N MET A 415 3.64 -11.16 29.22
CA MET A 415 3.01 -9.86 28.99
C MET A 415 4.04 -8.73 28.80
N VAL A 416 5.14 -8.74 29.57
CA VAL A 416 6.19 -7.75 29.42
C VAL A 416 6.98 -7.95 28.13
N GLU A 417 7.23 -9.19 27.70
CA GLU A 417 7.86 -9.52 26.44
C GLU A 417 6.97 -9.10 25.25
N VAL A 418 5.69 -9.48 25.28
CA VAL A 418 4.70 -9.14 24.25
C VAL A 418 4.47 -7.64 24.16
N TRP A 419 4.66 -6.90 25.27
CA TRP A 419 4.65 -5.44 25.25
C TRP A 419 5.80 -4.85 24.40
N GLY A 420 6.98 -5.43 24.46
CA GLY A 420 8.10 -5.07 23.57
C GLY A 420 7.78 -5.33 22.10
N GLN A 421 7.20 -6.48 21.79
CA GLN A 421 6.74 -6.83 20.45
C GLN A 421 5.61 -5.91 19.97
N PHE A 422 4.70 -5.49 20.87
CA PHE A 422 3.65 -4.51 20.56
C PHE A 422 4.25 -3.16 20.13
N ILE A 423 5.29 -2.68 20.80
CA ILE A 423 5.98 -1.44 20.43
C ILE A 423 6.61 -1.59 19.04
N GLN A 424 7.28 -2.72 18.77
CA GLN A 424 7.85 -3.01 17.46
C GLN A 424 6.78 -3.04 16.38
N THR A 425 5.66 -3.73 16.63
CA THR A 425 4.51 -3.78 15.73
C THR A 425 3.90 -2.40 15.48
N ARG A 426 3.81 -1.55 16.50
CA ARG A 426 3.33 -0.17 16.35
C ARG A 426 4.22 0.64 15.41
N VAL A 427 5.54 0.53 15.54
CA VAL A 427 6.49 1.18 14.62
C VAL A 427 6.34 0.62 13.21
N ALA A 428 6.21 -0.71 13.06
CA ALA A 428 5.96 -1.36 11.78
C ALA A 428 4.66 -0.86 11.11
N ILE A 429 3.55 -0.74 11.87
CA ILE A 429 2.28 -0.18 11.39
C ILE A 429 2.46 1.28 10.93
N GLU A 430 3.21 2.10 11.65
CA GLU A 430 3.47 3.49 11.26
C GLU A 430 4.26 3.55 9.95
N LYS A 431 5.31 2.75 9.80
CA LYS A 431 6.14 2.70 8.57
C LYS A 431 5.38 2.13 7.37
N LEU A 432 4.56 1.11 7.59
CA LEU A 432 3.69 0.56 6.54
C LEU A 432 2.55 1.53 6.21
N GLY A 433 2.06 2.28 7.21
CA GLY A 433 1.04 3.31 7.06
C GLY A 433 1.44 4.45 6.13
N ASP A 434 2.73 4.81 6.07
CA ASP A 434 3.26 5.77 5.10
C ASP A 434 2.99 5.37 3.63
N MET A 435 2.78 4.07 3.39
CA MET A 435 2.46 3.51 2.08
C MET A 435 0.95 3.28 1.94
N LEU A 436 0.32 2.63 2.92
CA LEU A 436 -1.08 2.23 2.87
C LEU A 436 -2.08 3.38 3.06
N ASN A 437 -1.64 4.52 3.60
CA ASN A 437 -2.44 5.74 3.69
C ASN A 437 -2.46 6.56 2.39
N LEU A 438 -1.62 6.22 1.41
CA LEU A 438 -1.63 6.91 0.13
C LEU A 438 -2.83 6.45 -0.70
N PRO A 439 -3.48 7.39 -1.42
CA PRO A 439 -4.58 7.03 -2.29
C PRO A 439 -4.08 6.16 -3.45
N VAL A 440 -4.78 5.06 -3.69
CA VAL A 440 -4.57 4.23 -4.87
C VAL A 440 -5.11 4.91 -6.13
N GLU A 441 -4.58 4.55 -7.29
CA GLU A 441 -5.14 4.99 -8.56
C GLU A 441 -6.62 4.58 -8.63
N GLN A 442 -7.50 5.55 -8.87
CA GLN A 442 -8.92 5.29 -8.97
C GLN A 442 -9.22 4.57 -10.29
N HIS A 443 -9.75 3.38 -10.21
CA HIS A 443 -10.26 2.63 -11.37
C HIS A 443 -11.70 3.02 -11.71
N THR A 444 -12.17 4.17 -11.21
CA THR A 444 -13.50 4.73 -11.51
C THR A 444 -13.53 5.26 -12.93
N GLY A 445 -14.50 4.83 -13.69
CA GLY A 445 -14.72 5.25 -15.09
C GLY A 445 -15.59 4.22 -15.82
N SER A 446 -16.00 4.56 -17.04
CA SER A 446 -16.78 3.64 -17.88
C SER A 446 -15.88 2.53 -18.43
N ASP A 447 -16.31 1.27 -18.31
CA ASP A 447 -15.61 0.10 -18.83
C ASP A 447 -15.94 -0.20 -20.31
N ASN A 448 -16.90 0.50 -20.91
CA ASN A 448 -17.38 0.26 -22.28
C ASN A 448 -17.12 1.45 -23.21
N VAL A 449 -15.94 2.07 -23.11
CA VAL A 449 -15.57 3.16 -24.02
C VAL A 449 -14.88 2.57 -25.25
N THR A 450 -15.50 2.75 -26.44
CA THR A 450 -14.84 2.46 -27.72
C THR A 450 -13.89 3.61 -28.03
N ILE A 451 -12.59 3.30 -28.13
CA ILE A 451 -11.54 4.29 -28.44
C ILE A 451 -11.25 4.22 -29.94
N SER A 452 -11.48 5.34 -30.67
CA SER A 452 -11.12 5.53 -32.07
C SER A 452 -9.72 6.14 -32.23
N GLY A 453 -9.26 6.91 -31.22
CA GLY A 453 -7.92 7.42 -31.13
C GLY A 453 -7.74 8.92 -31.45
N ALA A 454 -8.80 9.73 -31.44
CA ALA A 454 -8.67 11.19 -31.49
C ALA A 454 -8.27 11.72 -30.10
N ILE A 455 -7.21 12.53 -30.02
CA ILE A 455 -6.64 12.99 -28.75
C ILE A 455 -6.62 14.52 -28.72
N SER A 456 -7.05 15.12 -27.61
CA SER A 456 -6.98 16.56 -27.42
C SER A 456 -6.38 16.91 -26.06
N PHE A 457 -5.32 17.71 -26.08
CA PHE A 457 -4.73 18.39 -24.92
C PHE A 457 -5.18 19.84 -24.96
N LYS A 458 -5.74 20.35 -23.83
CA LYS A 458 -6.23 21.74 -23.74
C LYS A 458 -5.60 22.46 -22.55
N ASN A 459 -4.76 23.46 -22.82
CA ASN A 459 -4.12 24.33 -21.83
C ASN A 459 -3.44 23.55 -20.69
N ILE A 460 -2.64 22.57 -21.07
CA ILE A 460 -1.98 21.67 -20.10
C ILE A 460 -0.82 22.39 -19.41
N LEU A 461 -0.89 22.41 -18.07
CA LEU A 461 0.21 22.78 -17.20
C LEU A 461 0.61 21.58 -16.36
N PHE A 462 1.88 21.23 -16.34
CA PHE A 462 2.38 20.11 -15.55
C PHE A 462 3.82 20.32 -15.07
N ARG A 463 4.08 19.94 -13.81
CA ARG A 463 5.42 19.82 -13.21
C ARG A 463 5.52 18.54 -12.38
N TYR A 464 6.73 17.97 -12.31
CA TYR A 464 6.96 16.75 -11.51
C TYR A 464 7.04 17.03 -10.00
N GLN A 465 7.47 18.21 -9.61
CA GLN A 465 7.57 18.65 -8.20
C GLN A 465 7.14 20.13 -8.12
N PRO A 466 6.52 20.55 -7.01
CA PRO A 466 6.03 21.92 -6.86
C PRO A 466 7.11 23.01 -6.98
N ASP A 467 8.35 22.68 -6.59
CA ASP A 467 9.48 23.62 -6.49
C ASP A 467 10.28 23.77 -7.78
N ILE A 468 9.92 23.03 -8.85
CA ILE A 468 10.61 23.10 -10.15
C ILE A 468 9.76 23.79 -11.22
N PRO A 469 10.38 24.41 -12.23
CA PRO A 469 9.65 25.01 -13.36
C PRO A 469 8.72 23.97 -14.04
N PRO A 470 7.61 24.43 -14.66
CA PRO A 470 6.71 23.56 -15.40
C PRO A 470 7.46 22.83 -16.52
N THR A 471 7.28 21.50 -16.58
CA THR A 471 7.82 20.68 -17.69
C THR A 471 6.96 20.82 -18.93
N ILE A 472 5.64 21.00 -18.77
CA ILE A 472 4.69 21.37 -19.81
C ILE A 472 4.02 22.66 -19.37
N ASN A 473 3.98 23.66 -20.26
CA ASN A 473 3.50 25.00 -19.94
C ASN A 473 2.48 25.47 -21.00
N ASP A 474 1.22 25.53 -20.63
CA ASP A 474 0.10 25.98 -21.48
C ASP A 474 0.05 25.29 -22.86
N LEU A 475 0.23 23.96 -22.89
CA LEU A 475 0.27 23.21 -24.13
C LEU A 475 -1.16 22.84 -24.57
N SER A 476 -1.47 23.19 -25.83
CA SER A 476 -2.71 22.75 -26.51
C SER A 476 -2.35 22.05 -27.81
N LEU A 477 -2.93 20.85 -28.02
CA LEU A 477 -2.63 19.98 -29.16
C LEU A 477 -3.83 19.08 -29.47
N ASP A 478 -4.28 19.09 -30.72
CA ASP A 478 -5.30 18.16 -31.19
C ASP A 478 -4.67 17.18 -32.20
N ILE A 479 -4.92 15.89 -32.02
CA ILE A 479 -4.45 14.78 -32.86
C ILE A 479 -5.66 14.04 -33.39
N ARG A 480 -5.74 13.87 -34.71
CA ARG A 480 -6.89 13.19 -35.34
C ARG A 480 -6.74 11.67 -35.20
N ALA A 481 -7.87 10.97 -35.19
CA ALA A 481 -7.86 9.51 -35.23
C ALA A 481 -7.18 9.02 -36.53
N GLY A 482 -6.23 8.08 -36.37
CA GLY A 482 -5.44 7.54 -37.48
C GLY A 482 -4.29 8.43 -37.95
N GLU A 483 -4.05 9.58 -37.33
CA GLU A 483 -2.92 10.48 -37.66
C GLU A 483 -1.61 9.93 -37.13
N THR A 484 -0.54 10.08 -37.92
CA THR A 484 0.85 9.85 -37.46
C THR A 484 1.50 11.20 -37.08
N LEU A 485 1.77 11.38 -35.79
CA LEU A 485 2.34 12.59 -35.23
C LEU A 485 3.81 12.38 -34.80
N GLY A 486 4.72 13.16 -35.36
CA GLY A 486 6.09 13.25 -34.89
C GLY A 486 6.26 14.31 -33.80
N VAL A 487 6.90 13.97 -32.69
CA VAL A 487 7.22 14.90 -31.60
C VAL A 487 8.74 15.02 -31.47
N VAL A 488 9.28 16.21 -31.74
CA VAL A 488 10.70 16.48 -31.67
C VAL A 488 10.99 17.67 -30.76
N GLY A 489 12.26 17.85 -30.38
CA GLY A 489 12.68 18.94 -29.51
C GLY A 489 13.93 18.57 -28.70
N THR A 490 14.51 19.54 -28.03
CA THR A 490 15.71 19.36 -27.20
C THR A 490 15.44 18.39 -26.04
N SER A 491 16.51 17.82 -25.46
CA SER A 491 16.37 17.01 -24.22
C SER A 491 15.76 17.88 -23.12
N GLY A 492 14.84 17.30 -22.35
CA GLY A 492 14.13 18.03 -21.28
C GLY A 492 12.96 18.93 -21.75
N SER A 493 12.64 18.98 -23.06
CA SER A 493 11.52 19.81 -23.56
C SER A 493 10.12 19.30 -23.23
N GLY A 494 9.97 18.14 -22.59
CA GLY A 494 8.68 17.59 -22.16
C GLY A 494 8.08 16.50 -23.06
N LYS A 495 8.80 16.00 -24.07
CA LYS A 495 8.32 15.00 -25.04
C LYS A 495 7.75 13.75 -24.38
N SER A 496 8.55 13.03 -23.59
CA SER A 496 8.10 11.80 -22.89
C SER A 496 7.06 12.09 -21.80
N THR A 497 6.96 13.34 -21.33
CA THR A 497 5.93 13.76 -20.38
C THR A 497 4.54 13.71 -21.00
N LEU A 498 4.39 14.05 -22.29
CA LEU A 498 3.13 13.93 -23.03
C LEU A 498 2.61 12.49 -23.02
N ALA A 499 3.49 11.52 -23.29
CA ALA A 499 3.15 10.09 -23.25
C ALA A 499 2.68 9.67 -21.85
N ARG A 500 3.40 10.09 -20.82
CA ARG A 500 3.06 9.76 -19.42
C ARG A 500 1.74 10.37 -18.96
N LEU A 501 1.41 11.58 -19.40
CA LEU A 501 0.15 12.25 -19.14
C LEU A 501 -1.01 11.54 -19.86
N LEU A 502 -0.82 11.13 -21.13
CA LEU A 502 -1.84 10.43 -21.92
C LEU A 502 -2.17 9.05 -21.31
N LEU A 503 -1.18 8.34 -20.77
CA LEU A 503 -1.35 7.09 -20.04
C LEU A 503 -1.93 7.28 -18.63
N ARG A 504 -2.22 8.53 -18.22
CA ARG A 504 -2.65 8.85 -16.86
C ARG A 504 -1.71 8.28 -15.78
N LEU A 505 -0.40 8.21 -16.07
CA LEU A 505 0.63 7.91 -15.07
C LEU A 505 0.90 9.12 -14.18
N TYR A 506 0.59 10.31 -14.68
CA TYR A 506 0.56 11.59 -13.98
C TYR A 506 -0.69 12.36 -14.38
N SER A 507 -1.15 13.25 -13.50
CA SER A 507 -2.28 14.14 -13.78
C SER A 507 -1.78 15.56 -13.98
N PRO A 508 -2.29 16.32 -14.98
CA PRO A 508 -1.93 17.72 -15.15
C PRO A 508 -2.43 18.57 -13.98
N GLU A 509 -1.71 19.66 -13.67
CA GLU A 509 -2.12 20.63 -12.63
C GLU A 509 -3.28 21.51 -13.14
N GLN A 510 -3.24 21.85 -14.43
CA GLN A 510 -4.29 22.62 -15.11
C GLN A 510 -4.53 22.05 -16.50
N GLY A 511 -5.70 22.37 -17.04
CA GLY A 511 -6.12 21.91 -18.35
C GLY A 511 -6.84 20.56 -18.31
N SER A 512 -7.10 20.01 -19.49
CA SER A 512 -7.78 18.71 -19.64
C SER A 512 -7.24 17.94 -20.85
N ILE A 513 -7.19 16.61 -20.70
CA ILE A 513 -6.81 15.69 -21.77
C ILE A 513 -8.02 14.83 -22.06
N THR A 514 -8.39 14.72 -23.33
CA THR A 514 -9.51 13.90 -23.77
C THR A 514 -9.08 12.91 -24.85
N ILE A 515 -9.72 11.74 -24.87
CA ILE A 515 -9.65 10.78 -25.99
C ILE A 515 -11.08 10.65 -26.53
N ASP A 516 -11.27 10.87 -27.82
CA ASP A 516 -12.58 10.88 -28.50
C ASP A 516 -13.61 11.80 -27.81
N GLY A 517 -13.13 12.93 -27.28
CA GLY A 517 -13.94 13.90 -26.54
C GLY A 517 -14.25 13.52 -25.10
N ILE A 518 -13.86 12.32 -24.65
CA ILE A 518 -14.08 11.86 -23.26
C ILE A 518 -12.85 12.21 -22.42
N PRO A 519 -13.01 12.94 -21.31
CA PRO A 519 -11.90 13.24 -20.38
C PRO A 519 -11.28 11.97 -19.82
N LEU A 520 -9.94 11.92 -19.73
CA LEU A 520 -9.20 10.72 -19.26
C LEU A 520 -9.61 10.25 -17.87
N ASN A 521 -10.04 11.17 -17.00
CA ASN A 521 -10.49 10.83 -15.64
C ASN A 521 -11.85 10.11 -15.61
N HIS A 522 -12.58 10.09 -16.73
CA HIS A 522 -13.86 9.36 -16.88
C HIS A 522 -13.69 8.00 -17.56
N ILE A 523 -12.49 7.64 -17.97
CA ILE A 523 -12.17 6.33 -18.56
C ILE A 523 -11.50 5.47 -17.49
N ASN A 524 -11.87 4.18 -17.41
CA ASN A 524 -11.18 3.23 -16.55
C ASN A 524 -9.70 3.15 -16.94
N VAL A 525 -8.79 3.29 -15.97
CA VAL A 525 -7.34 3.34 -16.21
C VAL A 525 -6.81 2.07 -16.86
N GLN A 526 -7.34 0.90 -16.48
CA GLN A 526 -6.91 -0.39 -17.07
C GLN A 526 -7.32 -0.45 -18.56
N GLN A 527 -8.56 -0.07 -18.88
CA GLN A 527 -9.02 0.00 -20.26
C GLN A 527 -8.25 1.02 -21.09
N LEU A 528 -7.98 2.19 -20.53
CA LEU A 528 -7.14 3.21 -21.18
C LEU A 528 -5.77 2.62 -21.57
N ARG A 529 -5.08 2.01 -20.60
CA ARG A 529 -3.72 1.45 -20.80
C ARG A 529 -3.69 0.19 -21.68
N GLN A 530 -4.80 -0.52 -21.83
CA GLN A 530 -4.93 -1.61 -22.80
C GLN A 530 -5.13 -1.10 -24.23
N ARG A 531 -5.80 0.04 -24.42
CA ARG A 531 -6.09 0.62 -25.74
C ARG A 531 -5.05 1.62 -26.22
N VAL A 532 -4.23 2.15 -25.31
CA VAL A 532 -3.09 3.04 -25.57
C VAL A 532 -1.80 2.27 -25.31
N GLY A 533 -1.22 1.72 -26.36
CA GLY A 533 0.06 1.02 -26.27
C GLY A 533 1.22 2.00 -26.20
N VAL A 534 2.23 1.70 -25.39
CA VAL A 534 3.45 2.50 -25.29
C VAL A 534 4.70 1.63 -25.33
N VAL A 535 5.66 2.04 -26.14
CA VAL A 535 7.03 1.55 -26.10
C VAL A 535 7.89 2.64 -25.45
N LEU A 536 8.38 2.36 -24.25
CA LEU A 536 9.18 3.33 -23.49
C LEU A 536 10.63 3.35 -23.97
N GLN A 537 11.37 4.40 -23.61
CA GLN A 537 12.80 4.53 -23.89
C GLN A 537 13.61 3.39 -23.23
N GLU A 538 13.33 3.11 -21.96
CA GLU A 538 13.89 1.96 -21.24
C GLU A 538 12.81 0.88 -21.08
N ASN A 539 13.03 -0.26 -21.72
CA ASN A 539 12.09 -1.39 -21.68
C ASN A 539 12.60 -2.48 -20.75
N PHE A 540 11.83 -2.79 -19.75
CA PHE A 540 12.11 -3.88 -18.81
C PHE A 540 11.53 -5.20 -19.33
N LEU A 541 12.36 -6.25 -19.37
CA LEU A 541 11.95 -7.62 -19.66
C LEU A 541 12.04 -8.45 -18.39
N PHE A 542 11.00 -9.22 -18.13
CA PHE A 542 10.94 -10.07 -16.95
C PHE A 542 11.74 -11.37 -17.15
N HIS A 543 12.17 -11.99 -16.07
CA HIS A 543 12.79 -13.29 -16.06
C HIS A 543 11.76 -14.39 -16.39
N LYS A 544 11.41 -14.48 -17.67
CA LYS A 544 10.44 -15.37 -18.28
C LYS A 544 10.88 -15.72 -19.69
N SER A 545 10.19 -16.66 -20.38
CA SER A 545 10.45 -16.95 -21.78
C SER A 545 10.20 -15.74 -22.68
N VAL A 546 10.74 -15.76 -23.90
CA VAL A 546 10.48 -14.75 -24.91
C VAL A 546 8.98 -14.65 -25.22
N SER A 547 8.31 -15.80 -25.42
CA SER A 547 6.86 -15.85 -25.68
C SER A 547 6.07 -15.25 -24.55
N GLU A 548 6.34 -15.59 -23.29
CA GLU A 548 5.68 -15.01 -22.12
C GLU A 548 5.94 -13.51 -21.95
N ASN A 549 7.14 -13.04 -22.32
CA ASN A 549 7.45 -11.62 -22.30
C ASN A 549 6.67 -10.83 -23.36
N ILE A 550 6.47 -11.39 -24.55
CA ILE A 550 5.64 -10.79 -25.60
C ILE A 550 4.16 -10.86 -25.20
N ALA A 551 3.69 -12.00 -24.71
CA ALA A 551 2.29 -12.25 -24.31
C ALA A 551 1.86 -11.50 -23.03
N GLN A 552 2.74 -10.73 -22.38
CA GLN A 552 2.44 -10.07 -21.11
C GLN A 552 1.22 -9.14 -21.15
N SER A 553 0.96 -8.48 -22.29
CA SER A 553 -0.21 -7.61 -22.50
C SER A 553 -1.49 -8.41 -22.84
N LYS A 554 -1.35 -9.66 -23.32
CA LYS A 554 -2.45 -10.56 -23.72
C LYS A 554 -2.04 -12.01 -23.42
N PRO A 555 -2.16 -12.47 -22.15
CA PRO A 555 -1.69 -13.80 -21.72
C PRO A 555 -2.33 -14.99 -22.44
N GLU A 556 -3.55 -14.79 -22.96
CA GLU A 556 -4.32 -15.78 -23.73
C GLU A 556 -3.99 -15.78 -25.25
N ALA A 557 -2.99 -15.03 -25.69
CA ALA A 557 -2.60 -14.98 -27.09
C ALA A 557 -2.06 -16.32 -27.60
N SER A 558 -2.46 -16.71 -28.81
CA SER A 558 -1.93 -17.89 -29.46
C SER A 558 -0.48 -17.68 -29.90
N LEU A 559 0.24 -18.79 -30.14
CA LEU A 559 1.63 -18.71 -30.59
C LEU A 559 1.72 -18.01 -31.97
N GLU A 560 0.70 -18.19 -32.84
CA GLU A 560 0.63 -17.53 -34.14
C GLU A 560 0.53 -16.01 -33.99
N GLU A 561 -0.33 -15.51 -33.08
CA GLU A 561 -0.45 -14.08 -32.78
C GLU A 561 0.87 -13.50 -32.26
N ILE A 562 1.56 -14.25 -31.39
CA ILE A 562 2.90 -13.86 -30.86
C ILE A 562 3.92 -13.76 -31.99
N ILE A 563 3.95 -14.74 -32.90
CA ILE A 563 4.86 -14.77 -34.05
C ILE A 563 4.55 -13.61 -35.01
N GLU A 564 3.29 -13.30 -35.28
CA GLU A 564 2.91 -12.18 -36.12
C GLU A 564 3.36 -10.83 -35.51
N ALA A 565 3.14 -10.63 -34.22
CA ALA A 565 3.61 -9.43 -33.53
C ALA A 565 5.16 -9.34 -33.56
N ALA A 566 5.86 -10.47 -33.41
CA ALA A 566 7.31 -10.53 -33.52
C ALA A 566 7.82 -10.23 -34.93
N LYS A 567 7.13 -10.66 -35.99
CA LYS A 567 7.46 -10.33 -37.38
C LYS A 567 7.29 -8.84 -37.66
N LEU A 568 6.17 -8.25 -37.23
CA LEU A 568 5.90 -6.81 -37.37
C LEU A 568 6.96 -5.94 -36.69
N SER A 569 7.45 -6.36 -35.52
CA SER A 569 8.50 -5.65 -34.79
C SER A 569 9.93 -5.96 -35.27
N GLY A 570 10.12 -6.87 -36.25
CA GLY A 570 11.42 -7.35 -36.68
C GLY A 570 12.15 -8.22 -35.65
N ALA A 571 11.42 -8.78 -34.68
CA ALA A 571 12.01 -9.62 -33.62
C ALA A 571 12.14 -11.09 -34.02
N HIS A 572 11.32 -11.57 -34.95
CA HIS A 572 11.21 -12.99 -35.31
C HIS A 572 12.56 -13.66 -35.65
N ASP A 573 13.34 -13.03 -36.52
CA ASP A 573 14.57 -13.62 -37.04
C ASP A 573 15.67 -13.80 -36.00
N PHE A 574 15.79 -12.85 -35.06
CA PHE A 574 16.75 -13.05 -33.96
C PHE A 574 16.23 -14.01 -32.91
N ILE A 575 14.90 -14.07 -32.67
CA ILE A 575 14.31 -15.03 -31.73
C ILE A 575 14.61 -16.45 -32.17
N LEU A 576 14.49 -16.76 -33.47
CA LEU A 576 14.81 -18.08 -34.00
C LEU A 576 16.30 -18.45 -33.85
N LYS A 577 17.19 -17.46 -33.69
CA LYS A 577 18.63 -17.69 -33.44
C LYS A 577 18.96 -17.92 -31.96
N LEU A 578 18.00 -17.71 -31.05
CA LEU A 578 18.18 -18.02 -29.62
C LEU A 578 18.15 -19.55 -29.39
N PRO A 579 18.82 -20.05 -28.35
CA PRO A 579 18.99 -21.50 -28.12
C PRO A 579 17.68 -22.31 -28.11
N MET A 580 16.59 -21.75 -27.58
CA MET A 580 15.27 -22.40 -27.54
C MET A 580 14.19 -21.57 -28.25
N GLY A 581 14.60 -20.62 -29.15
CA GLY A 581 13.66 -19.75 -29.87
C GLY A 581 12.75 -18.97 -28.91
N TYR A 582 11.45 -19.08 -29.11
CA TYR A 582 10.42 -18.41 -28.28
C TYR A 582 10.37 -18.91 -26.84
N ASP A 583 10.85 -20.10 -26.53
CA ASP A 583 10.88 -20.68 -25.18
C ASP A 583 12.17 -20.33 -24.42
N THR A 584 13.08 -19.57 -25.04
CA THR A 584 14.30 -19.09 -24.38
C THR A 584 13.95 -18.20 -23.19
N VAL A 585 14.38 -18.61 -21.97
CA VAL A 585 14.20 -17.80 -20.75
C VAL A 585 15.22 -16.67 -20.74
N LEU A 586 14.72 -15.45 -20.60
CA LEU A 586 15.54 -14.24 -20.55
C LEU A 586 16.08 -14.00 -19.14
N ALA A 587 17.30 -13.45 -19.05
CA ALA A 587 17.82 -12.95 -17.78
C ALA A 587 17.02 -11.74 -17.30
N GLU A 588 17.09 -11.44 -15.99
CA GLU A 588 16.41 -10.29 -15.37
C GLU A 588 16.77 -8.99 -16.10
N GLY A 589 15.75 -8.15 -16.38
CA GLY A 589 15.91 -6.93 -17.15
C GLY A 589 16.27 -7.16 -18.64
N GLY A 590 16.32 -8.42 -19.11
CA GLY A 590 16.71 -8.76 -20.48
C GLY A 590 18.21 -8.56 -20.77
N GLN A 591 19.06 -8.64 -19.75
CA GLN A 591 20.51 -8.40 -19.87
C GLN A 591 21.21 -9.35 -20.86
N SER A 592 20.61 -10.51 -21.13
CA SER A 592 21.10 -11.48 -22.13
C SER A 592 20.91 -11.03 -23.59
N LEU A 593 20.21 -9.91 -23.81
CA LEU A 593 19.89 -9.38 -25.14
C LEU A 593 20.57 -8.02 -25.39
N SER A 594 20.84 -7.71 -26.65
CA SER A 594 21.27 -6.37 -27.06
C SER A 594 20.16 -5.33 -26.80
N GLY A 595 20.50 -4.04 -26.71
CA GLY A 595 19.54 -2.95 -26.55
C GLY A 595 18.45 -2.97 -27.64
N GLY A 596 18.86 -3.19 -28.90
CA GLY A 596 17.95 -3.28 -30.04
C GLY A 596 17.03 -4.52 -30.00
N GLN A 597 17.53 -5.68 -29.52
CA GLN A 597 16.71 -6.88 -29.34
C GLN A 597 15.66 -6.67 -28.27
N ARG A 598 16.03 -6.09 -27.10
CA ARG A 598 15.08 -5.72 -26.04
C ARG A 598 13.98 -4.80 -26.58
N GLN A 599 14.35 -3.81 -27.37
CA GLN A 599 13.42 -2.83 -27.91
C GLN A 599 12.44 -3.44 -28.90
N ARG A 600 12.90 -4.34 -29.80
CA ARG A 600 12.03 -5.08 -30.72
C ARG A 600 11.05 -6.00 -29.99
N LEU A 601 11.46 -6.66 -28.91
CA LEU A 601 10.54 -7.43 -28.06
C LEU A 601 9.49 -6.54 -27.37
N ALA A 602 9.88 -5.35 -26.90
CA ALA A 602 8.94 -4.40 -26.32
C ALA A 602 7.92 -3.87 -27.34
N ILE A 603 8.34 -3.66 -28.59
CA ILE A 603 7.43 -3.31 -29.70
C ILE A 603 6.46 -4.48 -29.95
N ALA A 604 6.95 -5.73 -30.07
CA ALA A 604 6.11 -6.91 -30.25
C ALA A 604 5.07 -7.06 -29.12
N ARG A 605 5.50 -6.91 -27.88
CA ARG A 605 4.62 -6.92 -26.68
C ARG A 605 3.49 -5.89 -26.81
N THR A 606 3.81 -4.69 -27.26
CA THR A 606 2.83 -3.60 -27.38
C THR A 606 1.88 -3.85 -28.56
N LEU A 607 2.37 -4.34 -29.68
CA LEU A 607 1.56 -4.62 -30.88
C LEU A 607 0.58 -5.77 -30.68
N LEU A 608 0.93 -6.76 -29.86
CA LEU A 608 0.09 -7.94 -29.58
C LEU A 608 -1.29 -7.57 -28.99
N SER A 609 -1.38 -6.47 -28.22
CA SER A 609 -2.64 -5.99 -27.65
C SER A 609 -3.54 -5.24 -28.63
N ASP A 610 -3.13 -5.04 -29.88
CA ASP A 610 -3.80 -4.26 -30.92
C ASP A 610 -4.29 -2.88 -30.43
N PRO A 611 -3.42 -2.01 -29.94
CA PRO A 611 -3.81 -0.71 -29.42
C PRO A 611 -4.33 0.22 -30.52
N LYS A 612 -5.32 1.07 -30.21
CA LYS A 612 -5.85 2.08 -31.15
C LYS A 612 -4.99 3.35 -31.17
N VAL A 613 -4.26 3.60 -30.10
CA VAL A 613 -3.25 4.65 -29.98
C VAL A 613 -1.93 3.98 -29.66
N LEU A 614 -0.89 4.27 -30.44
CA LEU A 614 0.47 3.74 -30.23
C LEU A 614 1.44 4.90 -29.98
N ILE A 615 2.16 4.84 -28.87
CA ILE A 615 3.20 5.80 -28.52
C ILE A 615 4.55 5.11 -28.62
N LEU A 616 5.45 5.65 -29.41
CA LEU A 616 6.82 5.19 -29.58
C LEU A 616 7.76 6.24 -28.97
N ASP A 617 8.17 6.05 -27.71
CA ASP A 617 9.07 6.98 -27.02
C ASP A 617 10.51 6.53 -27.20
N GLU A 618 11.22 7.18 -28.15
CA GLU A 618 12.59 6.86 -28.56
C GLU A 618 12.77 5.38 -28.95
N ALA A 619 11.72 4.77 -29.48
CA ALA A 619 11.66 3.33 -29.75
C ALA A 619 12.66 2.84 -30.85
N THR A 620 13.48 3.69 -31.38
CA THR A 620 14.51 3.34 -32.39
C THR A 620 15.92 3.82 -32.00
N SER A 621 16.10 4.43 -30.83
CA SER A 621 17.38 5.03 -30.43
C SER A 621 18.50 4.01 -30.18
N ALA A 622 18.14 2.83 -29.66
CA ALA A 622 19.07 1.74 -29.37
C ALA A 622 19.21 0.71 -30.49
N LEU A 623 18.62 0.99 -31.67
CA LEU A 623 18.67 0.09 -32.82
C LEU A 623 19.88 0.42 -33.71
N ASP A 624 20.48 -0.63 -34.24
CA ASP A 624 21.36 -0.54 -35.40
C ASP A 624 20.58 -0.16 -36.67
N ASP A 625 21.26 0.38 -37.66
CA ASP A 625 20.62 0.89 -38.88
C ASP A 625 19.81 -0.18 -39.64
N GLU A 626 20.25 -1.46 -39.62
CA GLU A 626 19.53 -2.57 -40.24
C GLU A 626 18.20 -2.84 -39.51
N SER A 627 18.22 -2.97 -38.18
CA SER A 627 17.03 -3.15 -37.36
C SER A 627 16.07 -1.96 -37.44
N GLN A 628 16.61 -0.74 -37.53
CA GLN A 628 15.81 0.47 -37.71
C GLN A 628 15.11 0.45 -39.07
N ALA A 629 15.81 0.05 -40.16
CA ALA A 629 15.23 -0.07 -41.48
C ALA A 629 14.05 -1.07 -41.54
N VAL A 630 14.18 -2.21 -40.85
CA VAL A 630 13.10 -3.20 -40.77
C VAL A 630 11.84 -2.62 -40.10
N ILE A 631 12.00 -1.93 -38.95
CA ILE A 631 10.86 -1.29 -38.30
C ILE A 631 10.26 -0.19 -39.15
N GLN A 632 11.08 0.61 -39.80
CA GLN A 632 10.65 1.70 -40.69
C GLN A 632 9.89 1.17 -41.91
N ALA A 633 10.34 0.08 -42.50
CA ALA A 633 9.61 -0.61 -43.58
C ALA A 633 8.22 -1.14 -43.11
N ASN A 634 8.15 -1.61 -41.88
CA ASN A 634 6.90 -2.11 -41.29
C ASN A 634 5.99 -0.98 -40.75
N MET A 635 6.51 0.26 -40.65
CA MET A 635 5.76 1.36 -39.97
C MET A 635 4.40 1.63 -40.60
N ALA A 636 4.27 1.56 -41.94
CA ALA A 636 2.99 1.72 -42.64
C ALA A 636 1.95 0.62 -42.22
N SER A 637 2.41 -0.60 -41.96
CA SER A 637 1.59 -1.69 -41.47
C SER A 637 1.23 -1.53 -39.99
N ILE A 638 2.20 -1.07 -39.18
CA ILE A 638 2.04 -0.78 -37.76
C ILE A 638 1.06 0.37 -37.54
N ALA A 639 1.12 1.42 -38.37
CA ALA A 639 0.26 2.61 -38.25
C ALA A 639 -1.18 2.39 -38.79
N ARG A 640 -1.40 1.35 -39.60
CA ARG A 640 -2.71 1.12 -40.23
C ARG A 640 -3.83 0.97 -39.20
N GLY A 641 -4.80 1.90 -39.24
CA GLY A 641 -5.96 1.92 -38.35
C GLY A 641 -5.65 2.31 -36.91
N ARG A 642 -4.50 2.95 -36.66
CA ARG A 642 -4.04 3.44 -35.35
C ARG A 642 -3.58 4.88 -35.43
N THR A 643 -3.79 5.62 -34.34
CA THR A 643 -3.13 6.91 -34.13
C THR A 643 -1.73 6.63 -33.59
N VAL A 644 -0.68 7.15 -34.24
CA VAL A 644 0.71 6.89 -33.83
C VAL A 644 1.37 8.19 -33.39
N ILE A 645 1.95 8.21 -32.22
CA ILE A 645 2.73 9.32 -31.70
C ILE A 645 4.20 8.85 -31.59
N THR A 646 5.06 9.38 -32.43
CA THR A 646 6.49 9.04 -32.44
C THR A 646 7.30 10.17 -31.79
N ILE A 647 7.81 9.92 -30.60
CA ILE A 647 8.74 10.81 -29.92
C ILE A 647 10.15 10.40 -30.34
N ALA A 648 10.86 11.29 -31.00
CA ALA A 648 12.12 10.96 -31.63
C ALA A 648 13.26 11.93 -31.26
N HIS A 649 14.44 11.33 -31.06
CA HIS A 649 15.72 12.03 -31.06
C HIS A 649 16.34 12.09 -32.45
N ARG A 650 16.13 11.06 -33.28
CA ARG A 650 16.57 11.03 -34.69
C ARG A 650 15.44 11.55 -35.59
N LEU A 651 15.64 12.69 -36.24
CA LEU A 651 14.62 13.32 -37.09
C LEU A 651 14.24 12.47 -38.31
N SER A 652 15.09 11.55 -38.74
CA SER A 652 14.82 10.59 -39.82
C SER A 652 13.60 9.71 -39.51
N THR A 653 13.31 9.43 -38.25
CA THR A 653 12.17 8.57 -37.84
C THR A 653 10.81 9.25 -37.91
N VAL A 654 10.77 10.58 -37.87
CA VAL A 654 9.52 11.37 -37.94
C VAL A 654 9.32 12.03 -39.30
N ARG A 655 10.29 11.88 -40.25
CA ARG A 655 10.21 12.49 -41.55
C ARG A 655 8.93 12.19 -42.33
N ASP A 656 8.48 10.95 -42.20
CA ASP A 656 7.34 10.44 -42.98
C ASP A 656 6.00 10.51 -42.17
N CYS A 657 6.01 11.21 -41.02
CA CYS A 657 4.78 11.48 -40.26
C CYS A 657 3.91 12.53 -40.96
N ASP A 658 2.59 12.40 -40.83
CA ASP A 658 1.61 13.35 -41.38
C ASP A 658 1.84 14.78 -40.87
N ARG A 659 2.20 14.90 -39.59
CA ARG A 659 2.51 16.16 -38.95
C ARG A 659 3.63 15.99 -37.92
N ILE A 660 4.44 16.99 -37.76
CA ILE A 660 5.52 17.07 -36.78
C ILE A 660 5.28 18.31 -35.93
N ILE A 661 5.45 18.16 -34.62
CA ILE A 661 5.48 19.27 -33.66
C ILE A 661 6.86 19.40 -33.04
N VAL A 662 7.31 20.64 -32.86
CA VAL A 662 8.58 20.95 -32.19
C VAL A 662 8.29 21.50 -30.81
N LEU A 663 8.75 20.78 -29.78
CA LEU A 663 8.63 21.19 -28.39
C LEU A 663 9.89 21.91 -27.92
N HIS A 664 9.69 23.08 -27.30
CA HIS A 664 10.72 23.82 -26.62
C HIS A 664 10.24 24.34 -25.29
N GLN A 665 10.95 24.00 -24.19
CA GLN A 665 10.59 24.41 -22.83
C GLN A 665 9.09 24.19 -22.46
N GLY A 666 8.55 23.03 -22.83
CA GLY A 666 7.18 22.64 -22.53
C GLY A 666 6.09 23.28 -23.39
N THR A 667 6.44 24.03 -24.44
CA THR A 667 5.51 24.66 -25.37
C THR A 667 5.72 24.17 -26.80
N ILE A 668 4.68 24.22 -27.66
CA ILE A 668 4.79 23.92 -29.08
C ILE A 668 5.22 25.21 -29.79
N VAL A 669 6.41 25.20 -30.38
CA VAL A 669 6.99 26.36 -31.11
C VAL A 669 6.78 26.28 -32.60
N GLU A 670 6.73 25.09 -33.18
CA GLU A 670 6.51 24.87 -34.61
C GLU A 670 5.63 23.64 -34.82
N GLN A 671 4.84 23.65 -35.87
CA GLN A 671 4.09 22.48 -36.35
C GLN A 671 3.90 22.51 -37.85
N GLY A 672 3.95 21.36 -38.49
CA GLY A 672 3.76 21.21 -39.93
C GLY A 672 4.30 19.89 -40.46
N SER A 673 4.26 19.66 -41.78
CA SER A 673 4.94 18.53 -42.40
C SER A 673 6.44 18.76 -42.43
N HIS A 674 7.25 17.71 -42.66
CA HIS A 674 8.70 17.79 -42.79
C HIS A 674 9.13 18.90 -43.78
N GLN A 675 8.51 18.93 -44.97
CA GLN A 675 8.82 19.91 -45.99
C GLN A 675 8.50 21.35 -45.59
N GLN A 676 7.32 21.55 -44.92
CA GLN A 676 6.93 22.88 -44.43
C GLN A 676 7.88 23.38 -43.33
N LEU A 677 8.26 22.53 -42.39
CA LEU A 677 9.16 22.91 -41.30
C LEU A 677 10.59 23.22 -41.81
N LEU A 678 11.07 22.51 -42.83
CA LEU A 678 12.35 22.87 -43.49
C LEU A 678 12.27 24.20 -44.20
N ALA A 679 11.15 24.51 -44.85
CA ALA A 679 10.93 25.78 -45.54
C ALA A 679 10.80 26.97 -44.57
N TYR A 680 10.23 26.77 -43.38
CA TYR A 680 10.11 27.84 -42.35
C TYR A 680 11.47 28.31 -41.81
N GLY A 681 12.51 27.48 -41.89
CA GLY A 681 13.90 27.89 -41.61
C GLY A 681 14.21 28.14 -40.12
N LYS A 682 13.34 27.64 -39.21
CA LYS A 682 13.44 27.87 -37.75
C LYS A 682 14.12 26.69 -37.02
N GLN A 683 13.69 26.39 -35.82
CA GLN A 683 14.32 25.43 -34.91
C GLN A 683 14.37 24.00 -35.48
N TYR A 684 13.33 23.56 -36.20
CA TYR A 684 13.33 22.25 -36.85
C TYR A 684 14.45 22.11 -37.88
N LYS A 685 14.66 23.14 -38.74
CA LYS A 685 15.71 23.13 -39.74
C LYS A 685 17.11 23.10 -39.11
N GLN A 686 17.31 23.86 -38.03
CA GLN A 686 18.57 23.85 -37.30
C GLN A 686 18.89 22.47 -36.73
N LEU A 687 17.90 21.82 -36.09
CA LEU A 687 18.05 20.44 -35.57
C LEU A 687 18.36 19.45 -36.72
N TRP A 688 17.69 19.62 -37.85
CA TRP A 688 17.91 18.76 -39.03
C TRP A 688 19.32 18.92 -39.59
N GLN A 689 19.80 20.15 -39.78
CA GLN A 689 21.15 20.43 -40.27
C GLN A 689 22.23 19.87 -39.36
N LEU A 690 22.13 20.09 -38.07
CA LEU A 690 23.05 19.52 -37.08
C LEU A 690 23.13 17.98 -37.14
N GLN A 691 22.00 17.31 -37.34
CA GLN A 691 21.99 15.85 -37.46
C GLN A 691 22.56 15.36 -38.81
N GLN A 692 22.42 16.15 -39.86
CA GLN A 692 23.03 15.83 -41.16
C GLN A 692 24.57 16.01 -41.15
N GLU A 693 25.03 17.07 -40.52
CA GLU A 693 26.46 17.36 -40.35
C GLU A 693 27.15 16.24 -39.56
N LEU A 694 26.57 15.83 -38.41
CA LEU A 694 27.08 14.71 -37.60
C LEU A 694 27.14 13.40 -38.40
N LYS A 695 26.11 13.09 -39.21
CA LYS A 695 26.10 11.89 -40.05
C LYS A 695 27.17 11.92 -41.15
N GLN A 696 27.48 13.10 -41.71
CA GLN A 696 28.53 13.25 -42.70
C GLN A 696 29.91 13.10 -42.08
N GLU A 697 30.11 13.61 -40.86
CA GLU A 697 31.35 13.42 -40.12
C GLU A 697 31.58 11.95 -39.74
N GLU A 698 30.55 11.24 -39.28
CA GLU A 698 30.63 9.81 -38.98
C GLU A 698 30.87 8.94 -40.22
N ALA A 699 30.39 9.35 -41.39
CA ALA A 699 30.62 8.64 -42.67
C ALA A 699 32.00 8.93 -43.26
N SER A 700 32.64 10.02 -42.84
CA SER A 700 33.99 10.42 -43.31
C SER A 700 35.11 9.97 -42.36
N ALA A 701 34.78 9.56 -41.12
CA ALA A 701 35.72 8.97 -40.16
C ALA A 701 35.76 7.44 -40.26
#